data_199ae1b7712d426f1bba39a214398a4a
#
_entry.id   199ae1b7712d426f1bba39a214398a4a
#
_cell.length_a   1.000
_cell.length_b   1.000
_cell.length_c   1.000
_cell.angle_alpha   90.00
_cell.angle_beta   90.00
_cell.angle_gamma   90.00
#
_symmetry.space_group_name_H-M   'P 1'
#
loop_
_entity.id
_entity.type
_entity.pdbx_description
1 polymer ?
#
loop_
_entity_poly.entity_id
_entity_poly.type
_entity_poly.pdbx_seq_one_letter_code
_entity_poly.pdbx_strand_id
1 'polypeptide(L)'
;MNKLFFLFFIFIHCLHAQQLVVSNKKLINSSNNQEVVLNAVNFGNWMVMEGYMMNSVNQAPAQHNWKQKLNTLIGTQNTANFYDAWLTKHVANTDIIQIKSWGFNAVRVPIHYEYFVNSGTPDVWSNYGFTLLDNIISWCSAEGIYVIIDLHAAPGGQSNNAISDYDATKPSLWESTLNKNKTIELWRKISERYKNEAWVAGYDLINEPAWDLPGGIDLRNLYNSITTAIRNNSDNHILFIEGNWYSNDYAGLTPAWDPNMVYVFHKYWSDASTVDITWILNFRDAQNRPIWCGEHGENSNDHFTRIVETFNANNIGFSWWPMKKFESVNCFSNANFPTGYNNLLSYLGGTNPTLNPTVAYTTLLQLAENVKIENSNINYEVLRSIFVQPGNRNTAPFSSSIPQIGNTSPTRIFTSNYDQGMNGHAYSDLAWEDNRLTTGFYTSWNNGWVYRNGGVDIERSSDISSNGYSVGWFDRSEWMKYTVNINNSGTYNAEFRVANGGSASAAVQIQNAEGTLIYGTAVIPPTGSWSSWQTITKAVTLPTTGLQTIRIVSIAGSFNINSVNFSYINSTVTTPQSVVQGSNVINLKGINEKYVTFSNTTTLMTCSSSTNGTNEKFTVIELGDGYSALKGSNNKYVTLNSADNKLYCNATSIGDSQKFILNNLSGAYSLKGYNNFYVSSENGSASGMTCTRTIPGTWEFFNWGIFDTVVLAIDSFENPDKNFLIYPNPAQDFIYLKSLSEDNFKIEIFDTSGRKVLQSYALGLENKIDISSFNAGIYVLKITGSHHTESIQFIKIEFDKL
;
A
#
# COMPACT_ATOMS: atom_id res chain seq x y z
N MET A 1 -46.11 29.19 -38.41
CA MET A 1 -45.31 27.97 -38.49
C MET A 1 -43.83 28.38 -38.54
N ASN A 2 -43.21 28.57 -37.40
CA ASN A 2 -41.80 28.92 -37.28
C ASN A 2 -40.99 27.62 -37.05
N LYS A 3 -40.17 27.25 -38.02
CA LYS A 3 -39.23 26.16 -37.89
C LYS A 3 -37.98 26.68 -37.17
N LEU A 4 -37.78 26.25 -35.93
CA LEU A 4 -36.57 26.45 -35.15
C LEU A 4 -35.51 25.44 -35.65
N PHE A 5 -34.47 25.92 -36.32
CA PHE A 5 -33.29 25.13 -36.67
C PHE A 5 -32.38 25.05 -35.41
N PHE A 6 -32.29 23.89 -34.82
CA PHE A 6 -31.27 23.60 -33.78
C PHE A 6 -29.95 23.31 -34.52
N LEU A 7 -29.00 24.23 -34.44
CA LEU A 7 -27.62 23.99 -34.85
C LEU A 7 -26.94 23.18 -33.70
N PHE A 8 -26.70 21.92 -33.96
CA PHE A 8 -25.85 21.10 -33.13
C PHE A 8 -24.39 21.49 -33.39
N PHE A 9 -23.77 22.30 -32.51
CA PHE A 9 -22.33 22.50 -32.51
C PHE A 9 -21.67 21.21 -31.97
N ILE A 10 -21.18 20.35 -32.87
CA ILE A 10 -20.25 19.30 -32.54
C ILE A 10 -18.93 20.00 -32.21
N PHE A 11 -18.62 20.16 -30.94
CA PHE A 11 -17.28 20.49 -30.49
C PHE A 11 -16.39 19.28 -30.77
N ILE A 12 -15.76 19.25 -31.92
CA ILE A 12 -14.62 18.40 -32.19
C ILE A 12 -13.49 18.93 -31.27
N HIS A 13 -13.30 18.31 -30.13
CA HIS A 13 -12.08 18.48 -29.38
C HIS A 13 -10.96 17.88 -30.22
N CYS A 14 -10.29 18.70 -31.00
CA CYS A 14 -9.01 18.34 -31.60
C CYS A 14 -8.04 18.14 -30.42
N LEU A 15 -7.77 16.92 -30.06
CA LEU A 15 -6.64 16.56 -29.21
C LEU A 15 -5.39 16.96 -30.01
N HIS A 16 -4.86 18.15 -29.72
CA HIS A 16 -3.59 18.57 -30.31
C HIS A 16 -2.50 17.80 -29.58
N ALA A 17 -1.87 16.92 -30.29
CA ALA A 17 -0.65 16.25 -29.83
C ALA A 17 0.43 17.29 -29.51
N GLN A 18 1.07 17.14 -28.36
CA GLN A 18 1.92 18.17 -27.77
C GLN A 18 3.24 17.57 -27.34
N GLN A 19 4.29 17.91 -28.08
CA GLN A 19 5.64 17.44 -27.76
C GLN A 19 6.06 17.89 -26.34
N LEU A 20 6.52 16.94 -25.52
CA LEU A 20 7.07 17.23 -24.21
C LEU A 20 8.52 17.65 -24.32
N VAL A 21 8.94 18.61 -23.50
CA VAL A 21 10.31 19.07 -23.38
C VAL A 21 10.71 19.23 -21.92
N VAL A 22 12.00 19.11 -21.67
CA VAL A 22 12.59 19.33 -20.34
C VAL A 22 12.80 20.84 -20.11
N SER A 23 12.31 21.32 -18.97
CA SER A 23 12.58 22.66 -18.47
C SER A 23 13.04 22.60 -17.03
N ASN A 24 14.35 22.73 -16.80
CA ASN A 24 14.97 22.53 -15.50
C ASN A 24 14.62 21.14 -14.92
N LYS A 25 13.93 21.08 -13.79
CA LYS A 25 13.53 19.84 -13.09
C LYS A 25 12.15 19.33 -13.50
N LYS A 26 11.55 19.83 -14.59
CA LYS A 26 10.16 19.57 -14.98
C LYS A 26 10.05 19.12 -16.42
N LEU A 27 9.02 18.35 -16.71
CA LEU A 27 8.52 18.14 -18.06
C LEU A 27 7.43 19.16 -18.33
N ILE A 28 7.50 19.83 -19.46
CA ILE A 28 6.50 20.78 -19.88
C ILE A 28 6.00 20.44 -21.29
N ASN A 29 4.76 20.74 -21.51
CA ASN A 29 4.15 20.72 -22.80
C ASN A 29 4.59 21.95 -23.59
N SER A 30 5.26 21.76 -24.72
CA SER A 30 5.87 22.85 -25.52
C SER A 30 4.84 23.81 -26.12
N SER A 31 3.58 23.42 -26.26
CA SER A 31 2.55 24.26 -26.90
C SER A 31 1.88 25.24 -25.93
N ASN A 32 1.75 24.88 -24.64
CA ASN A 32 1.05 25.69 -23.64
C ASN A 32 1.87 25.99 -22.40
N ASN A 33 3.10 25.51 -22.34
CA ASN A 33 4.04 25.67 -21.24
C ASN A 33 3.53 25.13 -19.87
N GLN A 34 2.58 24.20 -19.88
CA GLN A 34 2.09 23.55 -18.68
C GLN A 34 2.98 22.38 -18.29
N GLU A 35 3.20 22.21 -16.99
CA GLU A 35 3.90 21.06 -16.40
C GLU A 35 3.10 19.78 -16.64
N VAL A 36 3.78 18.70 -16.99
CA VAL A 36 3.19 17.37 -17.18
C VAL A 36 3.93 16.38 -16.27
N VAL A 37 3.19 15.73 -15.40
CA VAL A 37 3.69 14.61 -14.60
C VAL A 37 3.23 13.31 -15.28
N LEU A 38 4.17 12.49 -15.73
CA LEU A 38 3.88 11.23 -16.43
C LEU A 38 3.62 10.11 -15.43
N ASN A 39 2.35 9.78 -15.23
CA ASN A 39 1.92 8.61 -14.48
C ASN A 39 1.56 7.51 -15.46
N ALA A 40 2.45 6.53 -15.58
CA ALA A 40 2.41 5.49 -16.59
C ALA A 40 2.14 4.11 -15.98
N VAL A 41 1.80 3.17 -16.87
CA VAL A 41 1.80 1.74 -16.58
C VAL A 41 2.67 1.00 -17.59
N ASN A 42 3.43 -0.01 -17.12
CA ASN A 42 4.30 -0.83 -17.94
C ASN A 42 3.55 -2.03 -18.56
N PHE A 43 3.82 -2.31 -19.84
CA PHE A 43 3.40 -3.54 -20.51
C PHE A 43 4.41 -4.68 -20.26
N GLY A 44 4.74 -4.92 -18.98
CA GLY A 44 5.63 -6.01 -18.59
C GLY A 44 5.14 -7.37 -19.07
N ASN A 45 6.06 -8.28 -19.32
CA ASN A 45 5.81 -9.63 -19.85
C ASN A 45 5.23 -9.68 -21.27
N TRP A 46 5.17 -8.57 -21.99
CA TRP A 46 4.63 -8.49 -23.35
C TRP A 46 5.65 -8.91 -24.42
N MET A 47 6.56 -8.03 -24.82
CA MET A 47 7.62 -8.36 -25.77
C MET A 47 8.81 -9.09 -25.11
N VAL A 48 8.98 -8.92 -23.81
CA VAL A 48 9.97 -9.64 -23.00
C VAL A 48 9.25 -10.53 -22.00
N MET A 49 9.26 -11.84 -22.28
CA MET A 49 8.62 -12.82 -21.41
C MET A 49 9.58 -13.20 -20.28
N GLU A 50 9.17 -12.89 -19.05
CA GLU A 50 9.99 -13.08 -17.86
C GLU A 50 9.55 -14.32 -17.07
N GLY A 51 10.50 -15.19 -16.75
CA GLY A 51 10.21 -16.46 -16.12
C GLY A 51 9.49 -16.36 -14.78
N TYR A 52 9.75 -15.33 -13.99
CA TYR A 52 9.07 -15.16 -12.69
C TYR A 52 7.58 -14.81 -12.88
N MET A 53 7.22 -14.01 -13.89
CA MET A 53 5.82 -13.69 -14.21
C MET A 53 5.09 -14.88 -14.84
N MET A 54 5.85 -15.82 -15.42
CA MET A 54 5.35 -17.05 -16.03
C MET A 54 5.40 -18.25 -15.07
N ASN A 55 5.73 -18.04 -13.79
CA ASN A 55 5.94 -19.11 -12.81
C ASN A 55 6.91 -20.21 -13.31
N SER A 56 7.93 -19.84 -14.10
CA SER A 56 8.84 -20.73 -14.81
C SER A 56 10.34 -20.48 -14.54
N VAL A 57 10.66 -19.77 -13.44
CA VAL A 57 12.06 -19.39 -13.10
C VAL A 57 13.03 -20.58 -13.16
N ASN A 58 12.61 -21.72 -12.61
CA ASN A 58 13.45 -22.92 -12.56
C ASN A 58 13.40 -23.75 -13.86
N GLN A 59 12.42 -23.54 -14.73
CA GLN A 59 12.17 -24.31 -15.92
C GLN A 59 12.65 -23.61 -17.20
N ALA A 60 12.34 -22.35 -17.33
CA ALA A 60 12.70 -21.49 -18.45
C ALA A 60 12.72 -20.01 -17.94
N PRO A 61 13.87 -19.56 -17.39
CA PRO A 61 13.92 -18.24 -16.72
C PRO A 61 13.80 -17.05 -17.69
N ALA A 62 14.22 -17.19 -18.93
CA ALA A 62 14.24 -16.14 -19.93
C ALA A 62 13.48 -16.53 -21.21
N GLN A 63 13.14 -15.55 -22.04
CA GLN A 63 12.35 -15.75 -23.27
C GLN A 63 13.03 -16.70 -24.25
N HIS A 64 14.34 -16.59 -24.47
CA HIS A 64 15.07 -17.51 -25.36
C HIS A 64 14.98 -18.97 -24.91
N ASN A 65 14.97 -19.25 -23.59
CA ASN A 65 14.79 -20.58 -23.03
C ASN A 65 13.39 -21.13 -23.38
N TRP A 66 12.35 -20.30 -23.25
CA TRP A 66 11.00 -20.64 -23.68
C TRP A 66 10.96 -20.99 -25.15
N LYS A 67 11.46 -20.12 -26.02
CA LYS A 67 11.47 -20.32 -27.48
C LYS A 67 12.18 -21.60 -27.88
N GLN A 68 13.37 -21.86 -27.33
CA GLN A 68 14.13 -23.05 -27.62
C GLN A 68 13.37 -24.35 -27.26
N LYS A 69 12.78 -24.40 -26.07
CA LYS A 69 12.05 -25.58 -25.59
C LYS A 69 10.72 -25.75 -26.32
N LEU A 70 10.00 -24.67 -26.63
CA LEU A 70 8.79 -24.72 -27.44
C LEU A 70 9.08 -25.17 -28.88
N ASN A 71 10.15 -24.69 -29.52
CA ASN A 71 10.55 -25.15 -30.85
C ASN A 71 10.77 -26.67 -30.88
N THR A 72 11.32 -27.22 -29.79
CA THR A 72 11.50 -28.67 -29.65
C THR A 72 10.19 -29.39 -29.45
N LEU A 73 9.27 -28.85 -28.66
CA LEU A 73 8.00 -29.49 -28.29
C LEU A 73 6.94 -29.42 -29.39
N ILE A 74 6.68 -28.23 -29.92
CA ILE A 74 5.56 -27.97 -30.84
C ILE A 74 5.98 -27.56 -32.24
N GLY A 75 7.31 -27.47 -32.50
CA GLY A 75 7.89 -27.04 -33.78
C GLY A 75 7.93 -25.49 -33.91
N THR A 76 8.84 -25.05 -34.80
CA THR A 76 9.12 -23.62 -34.98
C THR A 76 7.92 -22.82 -35.46
N GLN A 77 7.08 -23.38 -36.34
CA GLN A 77 5.90 -22.68 -36.86
C GLN A 77 4.84 -22.47 -35.77
N ASN A 78 4.53 -23.46 -34.94
CA ASN A 78 3.55 -23.33 -33.87
C ASN A 78 4.10 -22.41 -32.76
N THR A 79 5.40 -22.43 -32.51
CA THR A 79 6.05 -21.48 -31.61
C THR A 79 5.86 -20.02 -32.10
N ALA A 80 6.13 -19.78 -33.37
CA ALA A 80 5.90 -18.46 -33.99
C ALA A 80 4.43 -18.03 -33.89
N ASN A 81 3.49 -18.92 -34.21
CA ASN A 81 2.04 -18.66 -34.10
C ASN A 81 1.62 -18.37 -32.65
N PHE A 82 2.22 -19.05 -31.66
CA PHE A 82 1.96 -18.75 -30.26
C PHE A 82 2.44 -17.34 -29.88
N TYR A 83 3.69 -16.97 -30.25
CA TYR A 83 4.20 -15.63 -29.95
C TYR A 83 3.42 -14.52 -30.67
N ASP A 84 2.97 -14.75 -31.88
CA ASP A 84 2.08 -13.82 -32.57
C ASP A 84 0.74 -13.65 -31.82
N ALA A 85 0.12 -14.76 -31.41
CA ALA A 85 -1.10 -14.72 -30.60
C ALA A 85 -0.85 -14.05 -29.23
N TRP A 86 0.27 -14.31 -28.58
CA TRP A 86 0.67 -13.67 -27.32
C TRP A 86 0.79 -12.16 -27.47
N LEU A 87 1.58 -11.68 -28.43
CA LEU A 87 1.86 -10.27 -28.64
C LEU A 87 0.61 -9.48 -29.05
N THR A 88 -0.26 -10.05 -29.86
CA THR A 88 -1.47 -9.38 -30.36
C THR A 88 -2.62 -9.40 -29.34
N LYS A 89 -2.60 -10.32 -28.36
CA LYS A 89 -3.66 -10.44 -27.35
C LYS A 89 -3.26 -9.86 -25.99
N HIS A 90 -1.97 -9.86 -25.67
CA HIS A 90 -1.47 -9.34 -24.40
C HIS A 90 -1.66 -7.82 -24.30
N VAL A 91 -1.43 -7.08 -25.38
CA VAL A 91 -1.71 -5.65 -25.47
C VAL A 91 -2.59 -5.39 -26.67
N ALA A 92 -3.78 -4.82 -26.42
CA ALA A 92 -4.78 -4.48 -27.43
C ALA A 92 -5.37 -3.08 -27.16
N ASN A 93 -6.17 -2.56 -28.10
CA ASN A 93 -6.83 -1.27 -27.93
C ASN A 93 -7.70 -1.19 -26.66
N THR A 94 -8.34 -2.30 -26.27
CA THR A 94 -9.16 -2.39 -25.06
C THR A 94 -8.34 -2.14 -23.78
N ASP A 95 -7.05 -2.51 -23.77
CA ASP A 95 -6.14 -2.21 -22.66
C ASP A 95 -5.90 -0.69 -22.55
N ILE A 96 -5.69 0.00 -23.68
CA ILE A 96 -5.46 1.45 -23.67
C ILE A 96 -6.68 2.22 -23.17
N ILE A 97 -7.87 1.85 -23.63
CA ILE A 97 -9.14 2.42 -23.16
C ILE A 97 -9.28 2.21 -21.64
N GLN A 98 -8.94 1.01 -21.16
CA GLN A 98 -9.04 0.69 -19.74
C GLN A 98 -8.01 1.49 -18.91
N ILE A 99 -6.76 1.60 -19.38
CA ILE A 99 -5.70 2.41 -18.75
C ILE A 99 -6.13 3.87 -18.61
N LYS A 100 -6.73 4.43 -19.68
CA LYS A 100 -7.29 5.78 -19.64
C LYS A 100 -8.38 5.91 -18.57
N SER A 101 -9.29 4.96 -18.51
CA SER A 101 -10.40 4.95 -17.54
C SER A 101 -9.91 4.87 -16.09
N TRP A 102 -8.75 4.27 -15.83
CA TRP A 102 -8.12 4.22 -14.50
C TRP A 102 -7.47 5.53 -14.09
N GLY A 103 -7.17 6.44 -15.05
CA GLY A 103 -6.57 7.74 -14.75
C GLY A 103 -5.10 7.88 -15.09
N PHE A 104 -4.48 6.90 -15.72
CA PHE A 104 -3.12 7.02 -16.25
C PHE A 104 -3.09 7.97 -17.46
N ASN A 105 -1.98 8.67 -17.64
CA ASN A 105 -1.75 9.57 -18.77
C ASN A 105 -0.58 9.13 -19.66
N ALA A 106 0.07 8.03 -19.33
CA ALA A 106 1.17 7.47 -20.11
C ALA A 106 1.20 5.93 -20.02
N VAL A 107 1.92 5.32 -20.97
CA VAL A 107 2.34 3.92 -20.95
C VAL A 107 3.83 3.83 -21.19
N ARG A 108 4.52 2.91 -20.49
CA ARG A 108 5.88 2.49 -20.80
C ARG A 108 5.81 1.16 -21.53
N VAL A 109 6.50 1.07 -22.67
CA VAL A 109 6.39 -0.03 -23.62
C VAL A 109 7.71 -0.77 -23.72
N PRO A 110 7.92 -1.83 -22.92
CA PRO A 110 9.10 -2.67 -22.97
C PRO A 110 9.20 -3.40 -24.32
N ILE A 111 10.24 -3.10 -25.09
CA ILE A 111 10.49 -3.75 -26.37
C ILE A 111 11.69 -4.71 -26.29
N HIS A 112 11.61 -5.75 -27.11
CA HIS A 112 12.71 -6.69 -27.34
C HIS A 112 13.29 -6.49 -28.75
N TYR A 113 14.59 -6.32 -28.86
CA TYR A 113 15.30 -6.11 -30.13
C TYR A 113 14.93 -7.14 -31.22
N GLU A 114 14.75 -8.39 -30.84
CA GLU A 114 14.51 -9.49 -31.81
C GLU A 114 13.26 -9.30 -32.70
N TYR A 115 12.26 -8.55 -32.27
CA TYR A 115 11.05 -8.31 -33.07
C TYR A 115 11.24 -7.26 -34.16
N PHE A 116 12.34 -6.53 -34.15
CA PHE A 116 12.68 -5.49 -35.13
C PHE A 116 13.66 -5.97 -36.21
N VAL A 117 14.16 -7.22 -36.08
CA VAL A 117 15.11 -7.80 -37.02
C VAL A 117 14.73 -9.24 -37.37
N ASN A 118 15.06 -9.63 -38.59
CA ASN A 118 15.16 -11.03 -38.99
C ASN A 118 16.60 -11.46 -38.81
N SER A 119 16.82 -12.75 -38.61
CA SER A 119 18.19 -13.30 -38.47
C SER A 119 19.06 -13.01 -39.70
N GLY A 120 20.25 -12.46 -39.46
CA GLY A 120 21.20 -12.14 -40.51
C GLY A 120 22.45 -11.43 -39.97
N THR A 121 23.53 -11.35 -40.81
CA THR A 121 24.69 -10.55 -40.51
C THR A 121 25.15 -9.88 -41.82
N PRO A 122 24.88 -8.56 -41.99
CA PRO A 122 24.19 -7.65 -41.08
C PRO A 122 22.70 -7.98 -40.88
N ASP A 123 22.10 -7.41 -39.82
CA ASP A 123 20.68 -7.63 -39.52
C ASP A 123 19.79 -7.18 -40.69
N VAL A 124 18.80 -7.99 -41.00
CA VAL A 124 17.73 -7.64 -41.91
C VAL A 124 16.55 -7.09 -41.10
N TRP A 125 16.20 -5.85 -41.29
CA TRP A 125 15.15 -5.19 -40.52
C TRP A 125 13.78 -5.76 -40.86
N SER A 126 13.00 -6.00 -39.80
CA SER A 126 11.62 -6.48 -39.87
C SER A 126 10.65 -5.35 -39.51
N ASN A 127 9.53 -5.27 -40.24
CA ASN A 127 8.47 -4.34 -39.87
C ASN A 127 7.58 -4.84 -38.72
N TYR A 128 7.75 -6.08 -38.26
CA TYR A 128 6.83 -6.69 -37.29
C TYR A 128 6.76 -5.92 -35.95
N GLY A 129 7.91 -5.67 -35.32
CA GLY A 129 7.97 -4.88 -34.08
C GLY A 129 7.49 -3.43 -34.26
N PHE A 130 7.81 -2.83 -35.42
CA PHE A 130 7.30 -1.49 -35.76
C PHE A 130 5.78 -1.47 -35.92
N THR A 131 5.17 -2.50 -36.54
CA THR A 131 3.71 -2.59 -36.66
C THR A 131 3.03 -2.68 -35.29
N LEU A 132 3.63 -3.43 -34.35
CA LEU A 132 3.11 -3.50 -32.97
C LEU A 132 3.19 -2.13 -32.27
N LEU A 133 4.30 -1.40 -32.42
CA LEU A 133 4.46 -0.07 -31.86
C LEU A 133 3.49 0.95 -32.53
N ASP A 134 3.35 0.91 -33.86
CA ASP A 134 2.42 1.79 -34.59
C ASP A 134 0.98 1.64 -34.04
N ASN A 135 0.55 0.40 -33.80
CA ASN A 135 -0.76 0.14 -33.24
C ASN A 135 -0.91 0.76 -31.83
N ILE A 136 0.06 0.53 -30.93
CA ILE A 136 0.03 1.10 -29.57
C ILE A 136 0.01 2.64 -29.64
N ILE A 137 0.91 3.24 -30.40
CA ILE A 137 0.98 4.70 -30.54
C ILE A 137 -0.33 5.27 -31.10
N SER A 138 -0.92 4.62 -32.10
CA SER A 138 -2.20 5.03 -32.65
C SER A 138 -3.34 4.95 -31.63
N TRP A 139 -3.43 3.85 -30.86
CA TRP A 139 -4.46 3.69 -29.82
C TRP A 139 -4.26 4.70 -28.69
N CYS A 140 -3.01 4.88 -28.24
CA CYS A 140 -2.67 5.85 -27.20
C CYS A 140 -2.96 7.30 -27.63
N SER A 141 -2.62 7.64 -28.87
CA SER A 141 -2.92 8.94 -29.47
C SER A 141 -4.42 9.24 -29.48
N ALA A 142 -5.25 8.24 -29.82
CA ALA A 142 -6.70 8.37 -29.84
C ALA A 142 -7.29 8.65 -28.45
N GLU A 143 -6.67 8.12 -27.40
CA GLU A 143 -7.10 8.27 -26.01
C GLU A 143 -6.38 9.41 -25.26
N GLY A 144 -5.43 10.10 -25.90
CA GLY A 144 -4.64 11.17 -25.28
C GLY A 144 -3.71 10.64 -24.18
N ILE A 145 -3.01 9.55 -24.48
CA ILE A 145 -2.03 8.87 -23.60
C ILE A 145 -0.65 8.98 -24.25
N TYR A 146 0.35 9.38 -23.48
CA TYR A 146 1.74 9.40 -23.92
C TYR A 146 2.36 8.00 -23.94
N VAL A 147 3.29 7.79 -24.87
CA VAL A 147 4.04 6.53 -25.00
C VAL A 147 5.52 6.77 -24.70
N ILE A 148 6.09 5.97 -23.79
CA ILE A 148 7.53 5.91 -23.54
C ILE A 148 8.01 4.55 -24.08
N ILE A 149 8.85 4.58 -25.11
CA ILE A 149 9.41 3.36 -25.71
C ILE A 149 10.66 2.98 -24.92
N ASP A 150 10.67 1.77 -24.36
CA ASP A 150 11.74 1.27 -23.50
C ASP A 150 12.45 0.06 -24.16
N LEU A 151 13.78 0.16 -24.34
CA LEU A 151 14.56 -1.00 -24.79
C LEU A 151 14.84 -1.94 -23.60
N HIS A 152 13.90 -2.83 -23.34
CA HIS A 152 13.92 -3.74 -22.19
C HIS A 152 14.83 -4.96 -22.38
N ALA A 153 15.01 -5.43 -23.62
CA ALA A 153 15.96 -6.47 -23.95
C ALA A 153 16.81 -6.04 -25.17
N ALA A 154 18.02 -5.55 -24.88
CA ALA A 154 18.99 -5.12 -25.87
C ALA A 154 19.71 -6.33 -26.52
N PRO A 155 20.31 -6.15 -27.72
CA PRO A 155 21.13 -7.20 -28.34
C PRO A 155 22.20 -7.75 -27.38
N GLY A 156 22.13 -9.03 -27.07
CA GLY A 156 23.04 -9.74 -26.16
C GLY A 156 22.74 -9.61 -24.66
N GLY A 157 21.75 -8.78 -24.29
CA GLY A 157 21.38 -8.53 -22.89
C GLY A 157 22.27 -7.47 -22.22
N GLN A 158 21.65 -6.50 -21.54
CA GLN A 158 22.32 -5.41 -20.84
C GLN A 158 22.63 -5.71 -19.37
N SER A 159 22.08 -6.80 -18.85
CA SER A 159 22.36 -7.36 -17.53
C SER A 159 22.59 -8.85 -17.62
N ASN A 160 23.20 -9.45 -16.62
CA ASN A 160 23.35 -10.91 -16.52
C ASN A 160 22.10 -11.60 -15.97
N ASN A 161 20.97 -10.90 -15.95
CA ASN A 161 19.69 -11.39 -15.46
C ASN A 161 18.78 -11.84 -16.62
N ALA A 162 17.88 -12.77 -16.33
CA ALA A 162 16.87 -13.27 -17.25
C ALA A 162 15.89 -12.19 -17.76
N ILE A 163 15.69 -11.09 -17.02
CA ILE A 163 14.83 -9.95 -17.40
C ILE A 163 15.31 -9.26 -18.69
N SER A 164 16.61 -9.33 -19.03
CA SER A 164 17.20 -8.79 -20.26
C SER A 164 17.30 -9.82 -21.39
N ASP A 165 16.70 -10.99 -21.22
CA ASP A 165 16.83 -12.16 -22.10
C ASP A 165 18.29 -12.57 -22.35
N TYR A 166 19.18 -12.38 -21.37
CA TYR A 166 20.59 -12.68 -21.45
C TYR A 166 20.85 -14.18 -21.64
N ASP A 167 21.64 -14.52 -22.66
CA ASP A 167 22.12 -15.86 -22.96
C ASP A 167 23.62 -15.93 -22.69
N ALA A 168 24.03 -16.53 -21.58
CA ALA A 168 25.43 -16.65 -21.15
C ALA A 168 26.33 -17.42 -22.13
N THR A 169 25.78 -18.09 -23.16
CA THR A 169 26.53 -18.72 -24.22
C THR A 169 26.96 -17.78 -25.36
N LYS A 170 26.52 -16.53 -25.30
CA LYS A 170 26.76 -15.47 -26.29
C LYS A 170 27.34 -14.22 -25.64
N PRO A 171 28.09 -13.39 -26.40
CA PRO A 171 28.54 -12.11 -25.86
C PRO A 171 27.38 -11.20 -25.48
N SER A 172 27.49 -10.59 -24.29
CA SER A 172 26.57 -9.55 -23.81
C SER A 172 26.60 -8.29 -24.68
N LEU A 173 25.71 -7.34 -24.39
CA LEU A 173 25.73 -5.98 -24.94
C LEU A 173 27.12 -5.32 -24.75
N TRP A 174 27.70 -5.50 -23.57
CA TRP A 174 28.92 -4.81 -23.15
C TRP A 174 30.19 -5.40 -23.76
N GLU A 175 30.22 -6.70 -24.01
CA GLU A 175 31.35 -7.44 -24.54
C GLU A 175 31.43 -7.40 -26.08
N SER A 176 30.35 -6.98 -26.76
CA SER A 176 30.24 -7.01 -28.21
C SER A 176 30.04 -5.64 -28.83
N THR A 177 31.04 -5.15 -29.60
CA THR A 177 30.89 -3.95 -30.44
C THR A 177 29.73 -4.09 -31.44
N LEU A 178 29.50 -5.32 -31.96
CA LEU A 178 28.39 -5.60 -32.85
C LEU A 178 27.04 -5.35 -32.16
N ASN A 179 26.86 -5.83 -30.91
CA ASN A 179 25.63 -5.65 -30.14
C ASN A 179 25.39 -4.16 -29.81
N LYS A 180 26.48 -3.42 -29.44
CA LYS A 180 26.39 -1.95 -29.24
C LYS A 180 25.93 -1.24 -30.52
N ASN A 181 26.54 -1.60 -31.70
CA ASN A 181 26.14 -1.01 -32.99
C ASN A 181 24.70 -1.32 -33.37
N LYS A 182 24.22 -2.54 -33.12
CA LYS A 182 22.82 -2.95 -33.34
C LYS A 182 21.87 -2.12 -32.47
N THR A 183 22.24 -1.87 -31.22
CA THR A 183 21.45 -1.02 -30.31
C THR A 183 21.36 0.42 -30.81
N ILE A 184 22.50 1.00 -31.26
CA ILE A 184 22.53 2.35 -31.84
C ILE A 184 21.65 2.43 -33.09
N GLU A 185 21.73 1.44 -33.97
CA GLU A 185 20.95 1.41 -35.21
C GLU A 185 19.46 1.19 -34.95
N LEU A 186 19.06 0.40 -33.96
CA LEU A 186 17.67 0.28 -33.57
C LEU A 186 17.10 1.65 -33.18
N TRP A 187 17.79 2.39 -32.31
CA TRP A 187 17.34 3.72 -31.88
C TRP A 187 17.33 4.73 -33.04
N ARG A 188 18.31 4.63 -33.96
CA ARG A 188 18.28 5.43 -35.17
C ARG A 188 17.01 5.19 -36.00
N LYS A 189 16.59 3.93 -36.16
CA LYS A 189 15.38 3.58 -36.91
C LYS A 189 14.09 3.93 -36.19
N ILE A 190 14.04 3.73 -34.87
CA ILE A 190 12.89 4.15 -34.04
C ILE A 190 12.71 5.66 -34.19
N SER A 191 13.77 6.43 -34.01
CA SER A 191 13.70 7.90 -34.09
C SER A 191 13.37 8.38 -35.50
N GLU A 192 13.93 7.76 -36.55
CA GLU A 192 13.59 8.06 -37.95
C GLU A 192 12.08 7.92 -38.22
N ARG A 193 11.45 6.86 -37.63
CA ARG A 193 10.02 6.58 -37.80
C ARG A 193 9.13 7.52 -36.99
N TYR A 194 9.48 7.78 -35.71
CA TYR A 194 8.58 8.44 -34.76
C TYR A 194 8.95 9.89 -34.42
N LYS A 195 9.97 10.49 -35.01
CA LYS A 195 10.45 11.86 -34.71
C LYS A 195 9.39 12.96 -34.76
N ASN A 196 8.29 12.73 -35.47
CA ASN A 196 7.17 13.67 -35.58
C ASN A 196 5.93 13.21 -34.83
N GLU A 197 6.04 12.12 -34.05
CA GLU A 197 4.88 11.54 -33.35
C GLU A 197 4.79 12.16 -31.95
N ALA A 198 3.95 13.15 -31.82
CA ALA A 198 3.88 13.98 -30.62
C ALA A 198 3.27 13.26 -29.38
N TRP A 199 2.66 12.09 -29.55
CA TRP A 199 2.20 11.25 -28.46
C TRP A 199 3.28 10.27 -27.97
N VAL A 200 4.43 10.19 -28.62
CA VAL A 200 5.64 9.60 -28.06
C VAL A 200 6.25 10.63 -27.10
N ALA A 201 6.24 10.36 -25.79
CA ALA A 201 6.86 11.21 -24.79
C ALA A 201 8.40 11.20 -24.92
N GLY A 202 8.94 10.02 -25.18
CA GLY A 202 10.39 9.84 -25.31
C GLY A 202 10.83 8.40 -25.37
N TYR A 203 12.13 8.20 -25.28
CA TYR A 203 12.84 6.94 -25.42
C TYR A 203 13.62 6.60 -24.15
N ASP A 204 13.28 5.48 -23.54
CA ASP A 204 14.02 4.88 -22.41
C ASP A 204 15.08 3.97 -23.03
N LEU A 205 16.32 4.47 -23.03
CA LEU A 205 17.33 4.02 -23.98
C LEU A 205 17.83 2.61 -23.72
N ILE A 206 17.93 2.20 -22.46
CA ILE A 206 18.34 0.84 -22.04
C ILE A 206 17.78 0.59 -20.65
N ASN A 207 16.85 -0.36 -20.52
CA ASN A 207 16.30 -0.78 -19.24
C ASN A 207 17.37 -1.47 -18.38
N GLU A 208 17.48 -1.05 -17.12
CA GLU A 208 18.22 -1.74 -16.05
C GLU A 208 19.60 -2.27 -16.45
N PRO A 209 20.54 -1.44 -16.95
CA PRO A 209 21.89 -1.90 -17.06
C PRO A 209 22.40 -2.43 -15.72
N ALA A 210 22.95 -3.66 -15.70
CA ALA A 210 23.52 -4.26 -14.51
C ALA A 210 24.74 -5.11 -14.89
N TRP A 211 25.89 -4.44 -15.01
CA TRP A 211 27.14 -5.03 -15.44
C TRP A 211 28.32 -4.36 -14.76
N ASP A 212 29.47 -5.03 -14.77
CA ASP A 212 30.72 -4.40 -14.30
C ASP A 212 31.17 -3.35 -15.34
N LEU A 213 30.82 -2.10 -15.12
CA LEU A 213 31.07 -0.95 -15.97
C LEU A 213 31.84 0.13 -15.18
N PRO A 214 33.17 0.00 -15.01
CA PRO A 214 33.96 0.86 -14.15
C PRO A 214 33.79 2.35 -14.47
N GLY A 215 33.32 3.11 -13.46
CA GLY A 215 33.08 4.54 -13.59
C GLY A 215 32.00 4.93 -14.58
N GLY A 216 31.18 3.97 -15.04
CA GLY A 216 30.08 4.20 -15.99
C GLY A 216 30.52 4.63 -17.40
N ILE A 217 31.83 4.49 -17.75
CA ILE A 217 32.40 5.03 -19.00
C ILE A 217 31.77 4.37 -20.23
N ASP A 218 31.68 3.05 -20.24
CA ASP A 218 31.11 2.33 -21.38
C ASP A 218 29.61 2.59 -21.56
N LEU A 219 28.88 2.70 -20.45
CA LEU A 219 27.47 3.07 -20.47
C LEU A 219 27.28 4.48 -21.04
N ARG A 220 28.08 5.45 -20.55
CA ARG A 220 28.05 6.82 -21.05
C ARG A 220 28.36 6.89 -22.55
N ASN A 221 29.39 6.18 -23.01
CA ASN A 221 29.79 6.18 -24.41
C ASN A 221 28.69 5.61 -25.32
N LEU A 222 28.00 4.55 -24.86
CA LEU A 222 26.88 3.97 -25.60
C LEU A 222 25.71 4.95 -25.66
N TYR A 223 25.35 5.57 -24.53
CA TYR A 223 24.28 6.57 -24.50
C TYR A 223 24.60 7.80 -25.38
N ASN A 224 25.83 8.28 -25.38
CA ASN A 224 26.23 9.37 -26.27
C ASN A 224 26.09 9.00 -27.77
N SER A 225 26.46 7.75 -28.11
CA SER A 225 26.35 7.26 -29.50
C SER A 225 24.87 7.13 -29.93
N ILE A 226 24.02 6.61 -29.04
CA ILE A 226 22.55 6.51 -29.26
C ILE A 226 21.96 7.92 -29.40
N THR A 227 22.29 8.85 -28.47
CA THR A 227 21.83 10.23 -28.51
C THR A 227 22.20 10.89 -29.85
N THR A 228 23.44 10.72 -30.29
CA THR A 228 23.89 11.27 -31.56
C THR A 228 23.10 10.70 -32.73
N ALA A 229 22.84 9.41 -32.76
CA ALA A 229 22.05 8.75 -33.81
C ALA A 229 20.61 9.27 -33.86
N ILE A 230 19.98 9.50 -32.71
CA ILE A 230 18.63 10.08 -32.60
C ILE A 230 18.61 11.54 -33.05
N ARG A 231 19.52 12.37 -32.53
CA ARG A 231 19.57 13.81 -32.84
C ARG A 231 19.93 14.09 -34.30
N ASN A 232 20.70 13.22 -34.95
CA ASN A 232 20.99 13.30 -36.38
C ASN A 232 19.77 13.13 -37.28
N ASN A 233 18.72 12.48 -36.80
CA ASN A 233 17.40 12.42 -37.44
C ASN A 233 16.57 13.69 -37.27
N SER A 234 17.07 14.72 -36.59
CA SER A 234 16.30 15.91 -36.13
C SER A 234 15.16 15.55 -35.20
N ASP A 235 15.34 14.52 -34.41
CA ASP A 235 14.37 14.06 -33.40
C ASP A 235 14.74 14.67 -32.05
N ASN A 236 13.77 15.37 -31.44
CA ASN A 236 13.95 16.06 -30.16
C ASN A 236 13.15 15.41 -29.00
N HIS A 237 12.66 14.18 -29.16
CA HIS A 237 12.01 13.50 -28.06
C HIS A 237 12.90 13.39 -26.82
N ILE A 238 12.27 13.28 -25.65
CA ILE A 238 12.97 13.14 -24.37
C ILE A 238 13.77 11.84 -24.36
N LEU A 239 14.98 11.92 -23.85
CA LEU A 239 15.82 10.73 -23.56
C LEU A 239 15.68 10.40 -22.07
N PHE A 240 15.14 9.24 -21.76
CA PHE A 240 15.08 8.67 -20.43
C PHE A 240 16.36 7.86 -20.23
N ILE A 241 17.08 8.15 -19.15
CA ILE A 241 18.43 7.63 -18.91
C ILE A 241 18.46 6.89 -17.59
N GLU A 242 18.62 5.59 -17.67
CA GLU A 242 18.80 4.73 -16.52
C GLU A 242 20.27 4.65 -16.07
N GLY A 243 20.47 4.57 -14.75
CA GLY A 243 21.77 4.28 -14.15
C GLY A 243 22.14 2.80 -14.27
N ASN A 244 23.42 2.48 -14.01
CA ASN A 244 23.84 1.09 -13.82
C ASN A 244 23.21 0.47 -12.56
N TRP A 245 23.38 -0.83 -12.34
CA TRP A 245 22.87 -1.56 -11.19
C TRP A 245 21.38 -1.33 -10.97
N TYR A 246 20.58 -1.72 -12.00
CA TYR A 246 19.12 -1.64 -11.97
C TYR A 246 18.61 -0.22 -11.74
N SER A 247 19.13 0.75 -12.54
CA SER A 247 18.74 2.17 -12.51
C SER A 247 19.00 2.91 -11.18
N ASN A 248 20.08 2.53 -10.45
CA ASN A 248 20.41 3.13 -9.15
C ASN A 248 21.83 3.73 -9.06
N ASP A 249 22.71 3.54 -10.04
CA ASP A 249 24.07 4.10 -10.05
C ASP A 249 24.31 4.97 -11.29
N TYR A 250 24.48 6.27 -11.08
CA TYR A 250 24.72 7.26 -12.14
C TYR A 250 26.20 7.64 -12.29
N ALA A 251 27.14 6.84 -11.77
CA ALA A 251 28.57 7.06 -11.99
C ALA A 251 28.88 7.23 -13.48
N GLY A 252 29.60 8.29 -13.85
CA GLY A 252 29.94 8.63 -15.25
C GLY A 252 28.80 9.22 -16.08
N LEU A 253 27.55 9.23 -15.60
CA LEU A 253 26.38 9.75 -16.33
C LEU A 253 26.13 11.25 -16.10
N THR A 254 27.04 11.92 -15.39
CA THR A 254 26.98 13.36 -15.15
C THR A 254 28.22 14.05 -15.72
N PRO A 255 28.12 15.33 -16.14
CA PRO A 255 26.89 16.12 -16.28
C PRO A 255 25.99 15.62 -17.41
N ALA A 256 24.74 16.08 -17.42
CA ALA A 256 23.80 15.81 -18.52
C ALA A 256 24.40 16.29 -19.85
N TRP A 257 24.23 15.49 -20.91
CA TRP A 257 24.85 15.77 -22.24
C TRP A 257 23.85 16.20 -23.30
N ASP A 258 22.56 16.13 -22.97
CA ASP A 258 21.48 16.54 -23.85
C ASP A 258 20.54 17.45 -23.10
N PRO A 259 20.02 18.54 -23.72
CA PRO A 259 19.10 19.43 -23.04
C PRO A 259 17.75 18.79 -22.72
N ASN A 260 17.35 17.76 -23.48
CA ASN A 260 16.05 17.11 -23.35
C ASN A 260 16.18 15.70 -22.79
N MET A 261 16.74 15.56 -21.60
CA MET A 261 16.91 14.26 -20.92
C MET A 261 16.40 14.27 -19.49
N VAL A 262 15.91 13.10 -19.05
CA VAL A 262 15.38 12.76 -17.74
C VAL A 262 16.23 11.64 -17.16
N TYR A 263 16.55 11.70 -15.88
CA TYR A 263 17.14 10.56 -15.19
C TYR A 263 16.06 9.66 -14.63
N VAL A 264 16.20 8.36 -14.88
CA VAL A 264 15.24 7.33 -14.46
C VAL A 264 15.82 6.55 -13.29
N PHE A 265 14.99 6.26 -12.29
CA PHE A 265 15.32 5.35 -11.19
C PHE A 265 14.21 4.32 -11.01
N HIS A 266 14.53 3.17 -10.45
CA HIS A 266 13.56 2.13 -10.09
C HIS A 266 13.47 1.99 -8.58
N LYS A 267 12.26 1.69 -8.07
CA LYS A 267 12.02 1.61 -6.63
C LYS A 267 10.98 0.55 -6.28
N TYR A 268 11.45 -0.55 -5.72
CA TYR A 268 10.59 -1.69 -5.38
C TYR A 268 10.51 -1.97 -3.88
N TRP A 269 11.62 -2.29 -3.24
CA TRP A 269 11.68 -2.92 -1.92
C TRP A 269 12.37 -2.12 -0.81
N SER A 270 12.38 -0.85 -0.86
CA SER A 270 12.75 0.02 0.26
C SER A 270 11.53 0.78 0.74
N ASP A 271 11.58 1.36 1.93
CA ASP A 271 10.45 2.12 2.47
C ASP A 271 9.99 3.23 1.51
N ALA A 272 8.73 3.63 1.66
CA ALA A 272 8.06 4.58 0.77
C ALA A 272 8.15 6.04 1.25
N SER A 273 9.10 6.37 2.13
CA SER A 273 9.23 7.71 2.69
C SER A 273 10.06 8.65 1.82
N THR A 274 9.91 9.97 2.01
CA THR A 274 10.77 10.97 1.36
C THR A 274 12.24 10.79 1.74
N VAL A 275 12.54 10.28 2.94
CA VAL A 275 13.91 10.00 3.39
C VAL A 275 14.60 8.99 2.48
N ASP A 276 13.86 7.95 2.06
CA ASP A 276 14.40 6.87 1.23
C ASP A 276 14.67 7.26 -0.21
N ILE A 277 14.09 8.37 -0.67
CA ILE A 277 14.35 8.94 -1.99
C ILE A 277 15.20 10.22 -1.94
N THR A 278 15.68 10.64 -0.76
CA THR A 278 16.49 11.86 -0.60
C THR A 278 17.72 11.85 -1.49
N TRP A 279 18.36 10.68 -1.69
CA TRP A 279 19.51 10.53 -2.55
C TRP A 279 19.23 10.95 -4.00
N ILE A 280 18.08 10.54 -4.56
CA ILE A 280 17.71 10.88 -5.94
C ILE A 280 17.14 12.30 -6.05
N LEU A 281 16.52 12.84 -4.99
CA LEU A 281 16.11 14.24 -4.91
C LEU A 281 17.35 15.17 -4.92
N ASN A 282 18.37 14.86 -4.14
CA ASN A 282 19.63 15.59 -4.13
C ASN A 282 20.32 15.52 -5.50
N PHE A 283 20.29 14.37 -6.14
CA PHE A 283 20.81 14.18 -7.50
C PHE A 283 20.06 15.04 -8.51
N ARG A 284 18.71 15.01 -8.50
CA ARG A 284 17.83 15.88 -9.30
C ARG A 284 18.24 17.36 -9.17
N ASP A 285 18.43 17.80 -7.93
CA ASP A 285 18.70 19.18 -7.60
C ASP A 285 20.11 19.59 -8.05
N ALA A 286 21.11 18.71 -7.88
CA ALA A 286 22.47 18.92 -8.33
C ALA A 286 22.60 18.96 -9.87
N GLN A 287 21.86 18.13 -10.60
CA GLN A 287 21.88 18.07 -12.06
C GLN A 287 20.96 19.08 -12.72
N ASN A 288 20.03 19.69 -11.98
CA ASN A 288 18.96 20.54 -12.49
C ASN A 288 18.23 19.87 -13.67
N ARG A 289 17.87 18.60 -13.52
CA ARG A 289 17.15 17.78 -14.49
C ARG A 289 15.99 17.05 -13.82
N PRO A 290 14.90 16.75 -14.56
CA PRO A 290 13.82 15.94 -14.02
C PRO A 290 14.33 14.55 -13.68
N ILE A 291 13.66 13.94 -12.67
CA ILE A 291 13.76 12.50 -12.39
C ILE A 291 12.39 11.87 -12.61
N TRP A 292 12.37 10.59 -12.94
CA TRP A 292 11.16 9.81 -13.14
C TRP A 292 11.36 8.40 -12.59
N CYS A 293 10.36 7.86 -11.91
CA CYS A 293 10.41 6.48 -11.45
C CYS A 293 9.93 5.56 -12.57
N GLY A 294 10.88 4.95 -13.32
CA GLY A 294 10.58 4.11 -14.49
C GLY A 294 9.87 2.82 -14.14
N GLU A 295 10.13 2.31 -12.93
CA GLU A 295 9.43 1.13 -12.42
C GLU A 295 9.24 1.21 -10.91
N HIS A 296 8.03 0.88 -10.46
CA HIS A 296 7.67 0.53 -9.10
C HIS A 296 6.42 -0.36 -9.12
N GLY A 297 6.18 -1.08 -8.03
CA GLY A 297 5.05 -2.03 -7.93
C GLY A 297 5.44 -3.20 -7.04
N GLU A 298 4.80 -4.34 -7.25
CA GLU A 298 5.12 -5.64 -6.64
C GLU A 298 5.28 -5.61 -5.11
N ASN A 299 4.42 -4.87 -4.43
CA ASN A 299 4.40 -4.70 -2.99
C ASN A 299 2.94 -4.68 -2.48
N SER A 300 2.69 -4.26 -1.23
CA SER A 300 1.35 -4.14 -0.64
C SER A 300 0.62 -2.87 -1.07
N ASN A 301 -0.71 -2.87 -0.95
CA ASN A 301 -1.54 -1.71 -1.21
C ASN A 301 -1.17 -0.51 -0.33
N ASP A 302 -0.81 -0.75 0.94
CA ASP A 302 -0.35 0.30 1.85
C ASP A 302 0.97 0.92 1.37
N HIS A 303 1.92 0.11 0.92
CA HIS A 303 3.16 0.59 0.31
C HIS A 303 2.86 1.43 -0.94
N PHE A 304 1.96 0.97 -1.81
CA PHE A 304 1.57 1.69 -3.02
C PHE A 304 1.01 3.07 -2.72
N THR A 305 0.12 3.17 -1.74
CA THR A 305 -0.44 4.46 -1.31
C THR A 305 0.66 5.39 -0.83
N ARG A 306 1.55 4.91 0.05
CA ARG A 306 2.62 5.73 0.64
C ARG A 306 3.64 6.18 -0.41
N ILE A 307 4.03 5.30 -1.35
CA ILE A 307 5.01 5.68 -2.38
C ILE A 307 4.43 6.71 -3.36
N VAL A 308 3.15 6.57 -3.72
CA VAL A 308 2.48 7.56 -4.59
C VAL A 308 2.30 8.89 -3.85
N GLU A 309 2.00 8.91 -2.56
CA GLU A 309 2.02 10.13 -1.74
C GLU A 309 3.40 10.80 -1.77
N THR A 310 4.46 10.02 -1.60
CA THR A 310 5.83 10.52 -1.66
C THR A 310 6.19 11.09 -3.04
N PHE A 311 5.79 10.42 -4.12
CA PHE A 311 6.02 10.91 -5.47
C PHE A 311 5.22 12.19 -5.75
N ASN A 312 3.95 12.23 -5.38
CA ASN A 312 3.10 13.42 -5.55
C ASN A 312 3.65 14.64 -4.78
N ALA A 313 4.11 14.45 -3.54
CA ALA A 313 4.69 15.51 -2.72
C ALA A 313 6.00 16.08 -3.31
N ASN A 314 6.69 15.35 -4.19
CA ASN A 314 7.96 15.73 -4.79
C ASN A 314 7.88 16.00 -6.31
N ASN A 315 6.66 16.03 -6.89
CA ASN A 315 6.41 16.16 -8.34
C ASN A 315 7.18 15.13 -9.18
N ILE A 316 7.19 13.88 -8.75
CA ILE A 316 7.82 12.77 -9.46
C ILE A 316 6.73 11.97 -10.17
N GLY A 317 6.84 11.86 -11.48
CA GLY A 317 6.06 10.92 -12.27
C GLY A 317 6.58 9.49 -12.11
N PHE A 318 5.74 8.51 -12.39
CA PHE A 318 6.09 7.10 -12.21
C PHE A 318 5.52 6.21 -13.30
N SER A 319 6.04 4.99 -13.40
CA SER A 319 5.47 3.91 -14.18
C SER A 319 5.30 2.65 -13.33
N TRP A 320 4.07 2.17 -13.29
CA TRP A 320 3.70 0.97 -12.54
C TRP A 320 4.14 -0.31 -13.24
N TRP A 321 4.80 -1.23 -12.54
CA TRP A 321 5.19 -2.54 -13.04
C TRP A 321 4.46 -3.68 -12.33
N PRO A 322 3.89 -4.66 -13.06
CA PRO A 322 3.40 -4.53 -14.43
C PRO A 322 1.87 -4.38 -14.47
N MET A 323 1.29 -4.09 -15.63
CA MET A 323 -0.16 -4.02 -15.81
C MET A 323 -0.86 -5.36 -15.52
N LYS A 324 -0.30 -6.44 -16.09
CA LYS A 324 -0.91 -7.79 -16.08
C LYS A 324 0.03 -8.82 -15.46
N LYS A 325 -0.54 -9.70 -14.67
CA LYS A 325 0.14 -10.92 -14.14
C LYS A 325 -0.81 -12.10 -14.13
N PHE A 326 -0.27 -13.30 -13.97
CA PHE A 326 -1.05 -14.50 -13.75
C PHE A 326 -1.10 -14.82 -12.26
N GLU A 327 -2.32 -15.18 -11.77
CA GLU A 327 -2.57 -15.64 -10.40
C GLU A 327 -1.90 -14.76 -9.33
N SER A 328 -1.99 -13.42 -9.50
CA SER A 328 -1.35 -12.44 -8.64
C SER A 328 -2.34 -11.38 -8.18
N VAL A 329 -2.22 -10.95 -6.93
CA VAL A 329 -3.09 -9.94 -6.32
C VAL A 329 -2.49 -8.53 -6.34
N ASN A 330 -1.22 -8.37 -6.73
CA ASN A 330 -0.50 -7.09 -6.72
C ASN A 330 -0.33 -6.45 -8.11
N CYS A 331 -1.26 -6.69 -9.03
CA CYS A 331 -1.30 -6.08 -10.36
C CYS A 331 -2.71 -5.59 -10.67
N PHE A 332 -2.88 -4.82 -11.73
CA PHE A 332 -4.20 -4.29 -12.12
C PHE A 332 -5.09 -5.34 -12.75
N SER A 333 -4.52 -6.22 -13.57
CA SER A 333 -5.24 -7.23 -14.32
C SER A 333 -4.63 -8.59 -14.03
N ASN A 334 -5.40 -9.43 -13.33
CA ASN A 334 -5.00 -10.77 -12.89
C ASN A 334 -5.64 -11.83 -13.79
N ALA A 335 -4.83 -12.48 -14.61
CA ALA A 335 -5.24 -13.59 -15.46
C ALA A 335 -5.04 -14.94 -14.74
N ASN A 336 -5.75 -15.98 -15.19
CA ASN A 336 -5.54 -17.33 -14.70
C ASN A 336 -4.69 -18.13 -15.68
N PHE A 337 -3.78 -18.97 -15.16
CA PHE A 337 -3.13 -19.97 -15.99
C PHE A 337 -4.16 -20.96 -16.55
N PRO A 338 -4.02 -21.41 -17.82
CA PRO A 338 -4.95 -22.37 -18.39
C PRO A 338 -4.78 -23.78 -17.80
N THR A 339 -5.84 -24.57 -17.85
CA THR A 339 -5.75 -26.00 -17.54
C THR A 339 -4.65 -26.66 -18.38
N GLY A 340 -3.77 -27.43 -17.75
CA GLY A 340 -2.63 -28.08 -18.42
C GLY A 340 -1.32 -27.27 -18.35
N TYR A 341 -1.33 -26.02 -17.82
CA TYR A 341 -0.12 -25.21 -17.73
C TYR A 341 0.97 -25.86 -16.85
N ASN A 342 0.61 -26.50 -15.74
CA ASN A 342 1.55 -27.23 -14.88
C ASN A 342 2.20 -28.40 -15.61
N ASN A 343 1.49 -29.07 -16.53
CA ASN A 343 2.08 -30.13 -17.38
C ASN A 343 3.09 -29.53 -18.37
N LEU A 344 2.82 -28.34 -18.89
CA LEU A 344 3.76 -27.60 -19.73
C LEU A 344 5.01 -27.22 -18.93
N LEU A 345 4.88 -26.66 -17.72
CA LEU A 345 6.01 -26.35 -16.84
C LEU A 345 6.83 -27.63 -16.52
N SER A 346 6.16 -28.75 -16.26
CA SER A 346 6.81 -30.04 -16.02
C SER A 346 7.62 -30.50 -17.24
N TYR A 347 7.13 -30.29 -18.46
CA TYR A 347 7.90 -30.54 -19.69
C TYR A 347 9.12 -29.63 -19.79
N LEU A 348 8.91 -28.31 -19.61
CA LEU A 348 9.99 -27.32 -19.66
C LEU A 348 11.07 -27.61 -18.60
N GLY A 349 10.71 -28.20 -17.47
CA GLY A 349 11.61 -28.65 -16.40
C GLY A 349 12.21 -30.05 -16.62
N GLY A 350 11.85 -30.78 -17.70
CA GLY A 350 12.34 -32.10 -18.00
C GLY A 350 11.72 -33.26 -17.21
N THR A 351 10.68 -32.98 -16.39
CA THR A 351 10.01 -33.99 -15.55
C THR A 351 8.83 -34.68 -16.26
N ASN A 352 8.35 -34.14 -17.39
CA ASN A 352 7.29 -34.72 -18.22
C ASN A 352 7.72 -34.76 -19.71
N PRO A 353 8.63 -35.64 -20.13
CA PRO A 353 9.18 -35.64 -21.48
C PRO A 353 8.17 -36.10 -22.57
N THR A 354 7.02 -36.63 -22.19
CA THR A 354 6.02 -37.21 -23.08
C THR A 354 4.78 -36.35 -23.31
N LEU A 355 4.85 -35.06 -22.96
CA LEU A 355 3.73 -34.12 -23.17
C LEU A 355 3.35 -34.07 -24.65
N ASN A 356 2.07 -34.30 -24.96
CA ASN A 356 1.57 -34.28 -26.33
C ASN A 356 1.68 -32.85 -26.93
N PRO A 357 2.38 -32.67 -28.10
CA PRO A 357 2.59 -31.38 -28.72
C PRO A 357 1.28 -30.59 -29.03
N THR A 358 0.23 -31.28 -29.45
CA THR A 358 -1.05 -30.64 -29.76
C THR A 358 -1.71 -30.10 -28.49
N VAL A 359 -1.67 -30.83 -27.38
CA VAL A 359 -2.18 -30.38 -26.08
C VAL A 359 -1.35 -29.18 -25.59
N ALA A 360 -0.03 -29.26 -25.70
CA ALA A 360 0.83 -28.13 -25.32
C ALA A 360 0.53 -26.85 -26.12
N TYR A 361 0.38 -26.99 -27.44
CA TYR A 361 0.05 -25.86 -28.32
C TYR A 361 -1.31 -25.26 -27.98
N THR A 362 -2.34 -26.09 -27.76
CA THR A 362 -3.66 -25.61 -27.32
C THR A 362 -3.60 -24.88 -25.98
N THR A 363 -2.83 -25.41 -25.02
CA THR A 363 -2.60 -24.76 -23.72
C THR A 363 -1.95 -23.38 -23.88
N LEU A 364 -0.95 -23.25 -24.77
CA LEU A 364 -0.28 -21.98 -25.05
C LEU A 364 -1.22 -20.96 -25.72
N LEU A 365 -2.05 -21.38 -26.67
CA LEU A 365 -3.05 -20.50 -27.29
C LEU A 365 -4.11 -20.04 -26.27
N GLN A 366 -4.48 -20.93 -25.33
CA GLN A 366 -5.39 -20.55 -24.24
C GLN A 366 -4.70 -19.58 -23.24
N LEU A 367 -3.40 -19.74 -22.99
CA LEU A 367 -2.63 -18.79 -22.18
C LEU A 367 -2.67 -17.39 -22.79
N ALA A 368 -2.46 -17.28 -24.11
CA ALA A 368 -2.57 -16.03 -24.85
C ALA A 368 -4.01 -15.48 -24.89
N GLU A 369 -5.02 -16.32 -24.77
CA GLU A 369 -6.41 -15.88 -24.67
C GLU A 369 -6.75 -15.38 -23.25
N ASN A 370 -6.24 -16.04 -22.22
CA ASN A 370 -6.53 -15.70 -20.83
C ASN A 370 -5.92 -14.35 -20.41
N VAL A 371 -4.81 -13.92 -21.03
CA VAL A 371 -4.15 -12.64 -20.68
C VAL A 371 -4.87 -11.39 -21.19
N LYS A 372 -5.87 -11.56 -22.06
CA LYS A 372 -6.72 -10.45 -22.51
C LYS A 372 -7.42 -9.82 -21.30
N ILE A 373 -7.55 -8.49 -21.32
CA ILE A 373 -8.16 -7.77 -20.21
C ILE A 373 -9.61 -8.18 -19.99
N GLU A 374 -10.32 -8.56 -21.05
CA GLU A 374 -11.71 -9.01 -20.98
C GLU A 374 -11.87 -10.37 -20.28
N ASN A 375 -10.79 -11.18 -20.23
CA ASN A 375 -10.76 -12.51 -19.64
C ASN A 375 -10.04 -12.53 -18.27
N SER A 376 -9.61 -11.39 -17.77
CA SER A 376 -8.88 -11.24 -16.51
C SER A 376 -9.72 -10.54 -15.44
N ASN A 377 -9.34 -10.69 -14.20
CA ASN A 377 -9.97 -10.00 -13.08
C ASN A 377 -9.26 -8.68 -12.80
N ILE A 378 -10.02 -7.58 -12.81
CA ILE A 378 -9.47 -6.27 -12.46
C ILE A 378 -9.38 -6.12 -10.94
N ASN A 379 -8.19 -5.79 -10.44
CA ASN A 379 -7.96 -5.57 -9.03
C ASN A 379 -8.20 -4.10 -8.66
N TYR A 380 -9.45 -3.78 -8.33
CA TYR A 380 -9.86 -2.43 -7.96
C TYR A 380 -9.22 -1.94 -6.66
N GLU A 381 -8.78 -2.83 -5.76
CA GLU A 381 -8.08 -2.43 -4.53
C GLU A 381 -6.71 -1.83 -4.84
N VAL A 382 -5.98 -2.43 -5.78
CA VAL A 382 -4.69 -1.89 -6.24
C VAL A 382 -4.89 -0.53 -6.92
N LEU A 383 -5.89 -0.40 -7.81
CA LEU A 383 -6.21 0.89 -8.43
C LEU A 383 -6.59 1.95 -7.39
N ARG A 384 -7.38 1.55 -6.39
CA ARG A 384 -7.77 2.43 -5.30
C ARG A 384 -6.57 2.92 -4.49
N SER A 385 -5.60 2.04 -4.22
CA SER A 385 -4.39 2.38 -3.47
C SER A 385 -3.52 3.44 -4.15
N ILE A 386 -3.64 3.60 -5.48
CA ILE A 386 -2.86 4.53 -6.28
C ILE A 386 -3.60 5.84 -6.56
N PHE A 387 -4.90 5.75 -6.88
CA PHE A 387 -5.65 6.91 -7.36
C PHE A 387 -6.63 7.51 -6.35
N VAL A 388 -7.01 6.78 -5.30
CA VAL A 388 -8.02 7.22 -4.34
C VAL A 388 -7.46 7.37 -2.93
N GLN A 389 -6.61 6.46 -2.50
CA GLN A 389 -6.05 6.45 -1.14
C GLN A 389 -4.99 7.54 -0.90
N PRO A 390 -4.12 7.93 -1.84
CA PRO A 390 -3.15 8.98 -1.58
C PRO A 390 -3.83 10.27 -1.12
N GLY A 391 -3.48 10.73 0.10
CA GLY A 391 -4.13 11.86 0.76
C GLY A 391 -5.55 11.61 1.28
N ASN A 392 -6.10 10.40 1.12
CA ASN A 392 -7.46 10.04 1.54
C ASN A 392 -7.45 8.73 2.35
N ARG A 393 -8.00 8.77 3.54
CA ARG A 393 -8.07 7.62 4.48
C ARG A 393 -9.45 6.96 4.54
N ASN A 394 -10.38 7.35 3.67
CA ASN A 394 -11.72 6.77 3.64
C ASN A 394 -11.68 5.31 3.19
N THR A 395 -12.43 4.47 3.88
CA THR A 395 -12.63 3.07 3.52
C THR A 395 -13.73 2.93 2.47
N ALA A 396 -13.77 1.78 1.81
CA ALA A 396 -14.88 1.42 0.92
C ALA A 396 -15.30 -0.04 1.20
N PRO A 397 -16.54 -0.41 0.89
CA PRO A 397 -16.98 -1.80 1.00
C PRO A 397 -16.07 -2.73 0.19
N PHE A 398 -15.89 -3.96 0.67
CA PHE A 398 -15.16 -4.99 -0.06
C PHE A 398 -15.66 -5.16 -1.50
N SER A 399 -16.97 -5.15 -1.69
CA SER A 399 -17.62 -5.25 -3.00
C SER A 399 -18.88 -4.40 -3.07
N SER A 400 -19.43 -4.21 -4.27
CA SER A 400 -20.71 -3.54 -4.48
C SER A 400 -21.89 -4.34 -3.91
N SER A 401 -21.75 -5.65 -3.68
CA SER A 401 -22.74 -6.51 -3.06
C SER A 401 -22.60 -6.45 -1.53
N ILE A 402 -23.24 -5.47 -0.92
CA ILE A 402 -23.18 -5.24 0.52
C ILE A 402 -24.02 -6.30 1.28
N PRO A 403 -23.48 -6.98 2.31
CA PRO A 403 -24.22 -7.94 3.12
C PRO A 403 -25.47 -7.33 3.76
N GLN A 404 -26.61 -8.02 3.64
CA GLN A 404 -27.91 -7.58 4.14
C GLN A 404 -28.25 -8.34 5.43
N ILE A 405 -28.06 -7.70 6.59
CA ILE A 405 -28.36 -8.30 7.91
C ILE A 405 -29.81 -7.97 8.29
N GLY A 406 -30.64 -9.00 8.45
CA GLY A 406 -32.07 -8.80 8.74
C GLY A 406 -32.74 -10.02 9.33
N ASN A 407 -34.10 -9.99 9.36
CA ASN A 407 -34.94 -11.03 9.95
C ASN A 407 -35.44 -12.10 8.96
N THR A 408 -35.05 -12.00 7.67
CA THR A 408 -35.60 -12.91 6.63
C THR A 408 -34.74 -14.16 6.45
N SER A 409 -33.43 -14.04 6.58
CA SER A 409 -32.47 -15.16 6.47
C SER A 409 -31.17 -14.82 7.20
N PRO A 410 -30.43 -15.83 7.67
CA PRO A 410 -29.09 -15.63 8.19
C PRO A 410 -28.16 -15.02 7.14
N THR A 411 -27.27 -14.11 7.59
CA THR A 411 -26.29 -13.43 6.74
C THR A 411 -24.89 -13.76 7.20
N ARG A 412 -24.09 -14.36 6.31
CA ARG A 412 -22.70 -14.71 6.58
C ARG A 412 -21.77 -13.64 6.01
N ILE A 413 -20.82 -13.21 6.84
CA ILE A 413 -19.70 -12.33 6.46
C ILE A 413 -18.41 -13.16 6.59
N PHE A 414 -17.70 -13.36 5.48
CA PHE A 414 -16.37 -13.96 5.51
C PHE A 414 -15.37 -12.90 5.96
N THR A 415 -14.53 -13.24 6.94
CA THR A 415 -13.60 -12.27 7.55
C THR A 415 -12.49 -11.84 6.60
N SER A 416 -12.13 -12.67 5.62
CA SER A 416 -11.24 -12.28 4.52
C SER A 416 -11.78 -11.16 3.63
N ASN A 417 -13.09 -10.89 3.67
CA ASN A 417 -13.77 -9.87 2.85
C ASN A 417 -13.96 -8.54 3.61
N TYR A 418 -12.96 -8.11 4.38
CA TYR A 418 -12.98 -6.82 5.08
C TYR A 418 -12.98 -5.65 4.08
N ASP A 419 -13.40 -4.47 4.54
CA ASP A 419 -13.47 -3.25 3.72
C ASP A 419 -12.10 -2.88 3.12
N GLN A 420 -12.14 -2.21 1.97
CA GLN A 420 -10.94 -1.71 1.29
C GLN A 420 -10.41 -0.45 1.98
N GLY A 421 -9.10 -0.35 2.12
CA GLY A 421 -8.43 0.79 2.73
C GLY A 421 -7.12 0.41 3.38
N MET A 422 -6.44 1.38 3.99
CA MET A 422 -5.13 1.21 4.59
C MET A 422 -5.21 0.63 6.01
N ASN A 423 -4.09 0.10 6.47
CA ASN A 423 -3.87 -0.25 7.88
C ASN A 423 -4.15 0.97 8.79
N GLY A 424 -4.75 0.72 9.96
CA GLY A 424 -5.24 1.77 10.85
C GLY A 424 -6.59 2.39 10.45
N HIS A 425 -7.11 2.12 9.24
CA HIS A 425 -8.36 2.71 8.72
C HIS A 425 -9.41 1.66 8.34
N ALA A 426 -9.11 0.70 7.49
CA ALA A 426 -9.99 -0.42 7.11
C ALA A 426 -9.74 -1.65 7.99
N TYR A 427 -8.53 -1.83 8.44
CA TYR A 427 -8.10 -2.89 9.33
C TYR A 427 -6.95 -2.38 10.21
N SER A 428 -6.58 -3.14 11.21
CA SER A 428 -5.34 -3.00 11.96
C SER A 428 -4.76 -4.38 12.18
N ASP A 429 -3.58 -4.57 11.67
CA ASP A 429 -2.82 -5.80 11.75
C ASP A 429 -1.42 -5.49 12.28
N LEU A 430 -0.89 -6.32 13.17
CA LEU A 430 0.38 -6.06 13.84
C LEU A 430 1.58 -6.32 12.93
N ALA A 431 1.43 -7.24 11.98
CA ALA A 431 2.45 -7.60 11.01
C ALA A 431 2.10 -7.15 9.58
N TRP A 432 1.42 -6.03 9.45
CA TRP A 432 0.85 -5.52 8.20
C TRP A 432 1.90 -5.14 7.13
N GLU A 433 3.15 -4.91 7.52
CA GLU A 433 4.21 -4.57 6.59
C GLU A 433 4.81 -5.80 5.93
N ASP A 434 5.12 -5.68 4.66
CA ASP A 434 5.97 -6.63 3.97
C ASP A 434 7.38 -6.61 4.58
N ASN A 435 7.80 -7.72 5.20
CA ASN A 435 9.15 -7.88 5.72
C ASN A 435 10.25 -7.84 4.65
N ARG A 436 9.92 -7.70 3.37
CA ARG A 436 10.88 -7.36 2.32
C ARG A 436 11.67 -6.09 2.65
N LEU A 437 11.07 -5.12 3.34
CA LEU A 437 11.75 -3.90 3.76
C LEU A 437 12.98 -4.20 4.63
N THR A 438 12.96 -5.31 5.38
CA THR A 438 14.05 -5.70 6.28
C THR A 438 14.79 -6.94 5.86
N THR A 439 14.16 -7.90 5.19
CA THR A 439 14.71 -9.22 4.85
C THR A 439 14.82 -9.49 3.35
N GLY A 440 14.16 -8.70 2.51
CA GLY A 440 14.05 -8.92 1.07
C GLY A 440 13.05 -10.01 0.66
N PHE A 441 12.28 -10.58 1.61
CA PHE A 441 11.31 -11.66 1.37
C PHE A 441 9.99 -11.37 2.08
N TYR A 442 8.88 -11.79 1.47
CA TYR A 442 7.59 -11.84 2.14
C TYR A 442 7.66 -12.81 3.33
N THR A 443 6.99 -12.47 4.41
CA THR A 443 6.83 -13.40 5.53
C THR A 443 6.02 -14.60 5.06
N SER A 444 6.49 -15.82 5.40
CA SER A 444 5.86 -17.05 4.93
C SER A 444 4.47 -17.32 5.54
N TRP A 445 4.09 -16.60 6.57
CA TRP A 445 2.79 -16.70 7.25
C TRP A 445 1.78 -15.66 6.80
N ASN A 446 2.19 -14.53 6.21
CA ASN A 446 1.25 -13.59 5.62
C ASN A 446 0.84 -14.07 4.22
N ASN A 447 -0.19 -14.91 4.17
CA ASN A 447 -0.77 -15.43 2.92
C ASN A 447 -1.81 -14.49 2.30
N GLY A 448 -2.00 -13.29 2.83
CA GLY A 448 -2.89 -12.26 2.28
C GLY A 448 -2.64 -11.99 0.80
N TRP A 449 -1.42 -12.12 0.40
CA TRP A 449 -0.92 -12.01 -0.97
C TRP A 449 -1.51 -13.01 -1.99
N VAL A 450 -2.19 -14.07 -1.54
CA VAL A 450 -2.88 -15.03 -2.44
C VAL A 450 -4.35 -14.68 -2.67
N TYR A 451 -4.95 -13.80 -1.85
CA TYR A 451 -6.36 -13.41 -1.96
C TYR A 451 -6.54 -11.89 -2.06
N ARG A 452 -5.88 -11.14 -1.20
CA ARG A 452 -5.90 -9.68 -1.17
C ARG A 452 -4.48 -9.13 -1.03
N ASN A 453 -4.25 -7.94 -1.55
CA ASN A 453 -2.94 -7.28 -1.47
C ASN A 453 -2.83 -6.33 -0.26
N GLY A 454 -3.60 -6.59 0.80
CA GLY A 454 -3.54 -5.90 2.09
C GLY A 454 -2.59 -6.57 3.07
N GLY A 455 -2.43 -5.98 4.26
CA GLY A 455 -1.53 -6.49 5.30
C GLY A 455 -2.14 -7.51 6.26
N VAL A 456 -3.44 -7.85 6.12
CA VAL A 456 -4.08 -8.84 6.99
C VAL A 456 -3.60 -10.24 6.65
N ASP A 457 -3.31 -11.03 7.69
CA ASP A 457 -2.85 -12.42 7.59
C ASP A 457 -3.96 -13.36 7.08
N ILE A 458 -4.09 -13.46 5.76
CA ILE A 458 -5.05 -14.37 5.12
C ILE A 458 -4.32 -15.63 4.67
N GLU A 459 -4.90 -16.79 5.00
CA GLU A 459 -4.42 -18.09 4.57
C GLU A 459 -5.51 -18.89 3.84
N ARG A 460 -5.09 -19.93 3.08
CA ARG A 460 -6.04 -20.89 2.51
C ARG A 460 -6.66 -21.70 3.64
N SER A 461 -7.99 -21.70 3.71
CA SER A 461 -8.72 -22.40 4.76
C SER A 461 -9.02 -23.84 4.40
N SER A 462 -8.81 -24.75 5.36
CA SER A 462 -9.27 -26.14 5.29
C SER A 462 -10.74 -26.32 5.70
N ASP A 463 -11.40 -25.27 6.19
CA ASP A 463 -12.80 -25.32 6.58
C ASP A 463 -13.72 -25.37 5.35
N ILE A 464 -14.53 -26.43 5.25
CA ILE A 464 -15.47 -26.64 4.14
C ILE A 464 -16.51 -25.51 4.03
N SER A 465 -16.77 -24.79 5.14
CA SER A 465 -17.75 -23.68 5.14
C SER A 465 -17.13 -22.32 4.80
N SER A 466 -15.82 -22.29 4.46
CA SER A 466 -15.12 -21.06 4.05
C SER A 466 -15.43 -20.68 2.59
N ASN A 467 -15.01 -19.47 2.23
CA ASN A 467 -14.87 -19.05 0.83
C ASN A 467 -13.52 -19.49 0.21
N GLY A 468 -12.82 -20.44 0.83
CA GLY A 468 -11.47 -20.90 0.49
C GLY A 468 -10.37 -20.24 1.32
N TYR A 469 -10.72 -19.27 2.15
CA TYR A 469 -9.77 -18.47 2.94
C TYR A 469 -10.24 -18.26 4.37
N SER A 470 -9.29 -17.96 5.26
CA SER A 470 -9.52 -17.52 6.64
C SER A 470 -8.49 -16.45 7.01
N VAL A 471 -8.82 -15.63 8.01
CA VAL A 471 -7.82 -14.77 8.66
C VAL A 471 -7.15 -15.61 9.74
N GLY A 472 -5.85 -15.75 9.60
CA GLY A 472 -4.98 -16.41 10.58
C GLY A 472 -4.34 -15.41 11.51
N TRP A 473 -3.65 -15.89 12.54
CA TRP A 473 -2.90 -15.07 13.52
C TRP A 473 -3.65 -13.81 13.95
N PHE A 474 -5.00 -13.89 14.06
CA PHE A 474 -5.80 -12.75 14.48
C PHE A 474 -5.52 -12.46 15.94
N ASP A 475 -4.48 -11.65 16.14
CA ASP A 475 -3.88 -11.35 17.42
C ASP A 475 -4.64 -10.25 18.16
N ARG A 476 -4.39 -10.16 19.46
CA ARG A 476 -5.00 -9.14 20.29
C ARG A 476 -4.72 -7.73 19.77
N SER A 477 -5.74 -6.90 19.75
CA SER A 477 -5.80 -5.53 19.23
C SER A 477 -5.98 -5.42 17.73
N GLU A 478 -5.89 -6.49 16.98
CA GLU A 478 -6.20 -6.50 15.56
C GLU A 478 -7.69 -6.41 15.32
N TRP A 479 -8.03 -5.77 14.21
CA TRP A 479 -9.42 -5.58 13.83
C TRP A 479 -9.58 -5.37 12.33
N MET A 480 -10.77 -5.69 11.85
CA MET A 480 -11.20 -5.47 10.47
C MET A 480 -12.58 -4.85 10.43
N LYS A 481 -12.81 -3.92 9.49
CA LYS A 481 -14.09 -3.29 9.22
C LYS A 481 -14.87 -3.99 8.13
N TYR A 482 -16.21 -3.94 8.26
CA TYR A 482 -17.14 -4.50 7.29
C TYR A 482 -18.31 -3.56 7.11
N THR A 483 -18.52 -3.09 5.90
CA THR A 483 -19.72 -2.34 5.52
C THR A 483 -20.87 -3.31 5.32
N VAL A 484 -21.96 -3.10 6.06
CA VAL A 484 -23.17 -3.94 6.04
C VAL A 484 -24.43 -3.07 5.97
N ASN A 485 -25.51 -3.61 5.45
CA ASN A 485 -26.83 -2.97 5.57
C ASN A 485 -27.67 -3.73 6.59
N ILE A 486 -28.02 -3.09 7.68
CA ILE A 486 -28.83 -3.65 8.76
C ILE A 486 -30.31 -3.31 8.47
N ASN A 487 -31.06 -4.31 8.05
CA ASN A 487 -32.47 -4.13 7.69
C ASN A 487 -33.39 -4.05 8.92
N ASN A 488 -33.01 -4.71 10.02
CA ASN A 488 -33.77 -4.72 11.28
C ASN A 488 -32.81 -4.49 12.45
N SER A 489 -33.04 -3.46 13.25
CA SER A 489 -32.37 -3.34 14.55
C SER A 489 -32.89 -4.42 15.51
N GLY A 490 -32.02 -4.89 16.42
CA GLY A 490 -32.42 -5.90 17.38
C GLY A 490 -31.30 -6.79 17.86
N THR A 491 -31.68 -7.90 18.48
CA THR A 491 -30.76 -8.92 18.94
C THR A 491 -30.60 -10.02 17.90
N TYR A 492 -29.35 -10.43 17.67
CA TYR A 492 -28.96 -11.47 16.73
C TYR A 492 -28.11 -12.53 17.41
N ASN A 493 -28.18 -13.78 16.98
CA ASN A 493 -27.13 -14.73 17.20
C ASN A 493 -26.01 -14.44 16.21
N ALA A 494 -24.82 -14.08 16.70
CA ALA A 494 -23.58 -14.04 15.92
C ALA A 494 -22.85 -15.38 16.12
N GLU A 495 -22.69 -16.12 15.03
CA GLU A 495 -22.01 -17.41 15.00
C GLU A 495 -20.60 -17.21 14.41
N PHE A 496 -19.59 -17.17 15.28
CA PHE A 496 -18.19 -17.02 14.92
C PHE A 496 -17.61 -18.38 14.55
N ARG A 497 -17.13 -18.52 13.33
CA ARG A 497 -16.45 -19.73 12.86
C ARG A 497 -14.96 -19.57 13.06
N VAL A 498 -14.38 -20.23 14.07
CA VAL A 498 -13.04 -19.96 14.61
C VAL A 498 -12.25 -21.25 14.85
N ALA A 499 -10.91 -21.12 14.91
CA ALA A 499 -10.00 -22.16 15.37
C ALA A 499 -8.95 -21.55 16.31
N ASN A 500 -8.79 -22.13 17.49
CA ASN A 500 -7.81 -21.70 18.50
C ASN A 500 -6.90 -22.88 18.85
N GLY A 501 -5.70 -22.88 18.28
CA GLY A 501 -4.66 -23.88 18.55
C GLY A 501 -3.87 -23.64 19.84
N GLY A 502 -4.07 -22.52 20.52
CA GLY A 502 -3.43 -22.17 21.79
C GLY A 502 -3.98 -22.98 22.99
N SER A 503 -3.34 -22.86 24.12
CA SER A 503 -3.78 -23.50 25.38
C SER A 503 -4.73 -22.63 26.21
N ALA A 504 -4.81 -21.33 25.91
CA ALA A 504 -5.68 -20.37 26.60
C ALA A 504 -6.86 -19.96 25.73
N SER A 505 -7.95 -19.53 26.38
CA SER A 505 -9.08 -18.94 25.67
C SER A 505 -8.70 -17.59 25.07
N ALA A 506 -9.19 -17.34 23.86
CA ALA A 506 -9.18 -16.05 23.18
C ALA A 506 -10.54 -15.36 23.31
N ALA A 507 -10.67 -14.13 22.79
CA ALA A 507 -11.95 -13.43 22.77
C ALA A 507 -12.06 -12.45 21.60
N VAL A 508 -13.28 -12.35 21.05
CA VAL A 508 -13.62 -11.49 19.91
C VAL A 508 -14.80 -10.58 20.27
N GLN A 509 -14.76 -9.35 19.75
CA GLN A 509 -15.88 -8.39 19.84
C GLN A 509 -16.38 -7.98 18.47
N ILE A 510 -17.69 -7.68 18.41
CA ILE A 510 -18.27 -6.85 17.36
C ILE A 510 -18.47 -5.46 17.95
N GLN A 511 -17.97 -4.45 17.23
CA GLN A 511 -18.00 -3.05 17.65
C GLN A 511 -18.55 -2.16 16.51
N ASN A 512 -18.88 -0.88 16.82
CA ASN A 512 -19.13 0.13 15.79
C ASN A 512 -17.81 0.48 15.04
N ALA A 513 -17.91 1.23 13.95
CA ALA A 513 -16.77 1.57 13.08
C ALA A 513 -15.60 2.26 13.82
N GLU A 514 -15.93 3.13 14.79
CA GLU A 514 -14.98 3.89 15.60
C GLU A 514 -14.37 3.07 16.73
N GLY A 515 -14.93 1.89 17.03
CA GLY A 515 -14.49 1.05 18.13
C GLY A 515 -14.84 1.63 19.52
N THR A 516 -15.89 2.41 19.60
CA THR A 516 -16.34 3.08 20.84
C THR A 516 -17.52 2.38 21.51
N LEU A 517 -18.27 1.55 20.74
CA LEU A 517 -19.43 0.81 21.23
C LEU A 517 -19.24 -0.68 20.98
N ILE A 518 -19.53 -1.51 21.98
CA ILE A 518 -19.50 -2.97 21.92
C ILE A 518 -20.92 -3.48 21.66
N TYR A 519 -21.09 -4.20 20.57
CA TYR A 519 -22.35 -4.86 20.23
C TYR A 519 -22.47 -6.27 20.80
N GLY A 520 -21.35 -6.92 21.08
CA GLY A 520 -21.25 -8.20 21.78
C GLY A 520 -19.84 -8.74 21.84
N THR A 521 -19.62 -9.64 22.81
CA THR A 521 -18.33 -10.29 23.08
C THR A 521 -18.48 -11.79 23.14
N ALA A 522 -17.66 -12.54 22.43
CA ALA A 522 -17.60 -14.00 22.48
C ALA A 522 -16.24 -14.47 22.97
N VAL A 523 -16.23 -15.46 23.88
CA VAL A 523 -15.04 -16.16 24.35
C VAL A 523 -14.81 -17.37 23.45
N ILE A 524 -13.59 -17.55 22.97
CA ILE A 524 -13.16 -18.61 22.06
C ILE A 524 -12.28 -19.58 22.87
N PRO A 525 -12.80 -20.75 23.27
CA PRO A 525 -11.99 -21.75 23.98
C PRO A 525 -10.93 -22.35 23.05
N PRO A 526 -9.91 -23.02 23.58
CA PRO A 526 -9.03 -23.85 22.78
C PRO A 526 -9.83 -24.88 21.96
N THR A 527 -9.54 -25.01 20.67
CA THR A 527 -10.20 -25.97 19.78
C THR A 527 -9.31 -27.17 19.43
N GLY A 528 -8.07 -27.19 19.94
CA GLY A 528 -7.11 -28.26 19.78
C GLY A 528 -6.09 -28.08 18.66
N SER A 529 -6.39 -27.30 17.63
CA SER A 529 -5.41 -26.87 16.61
C SER A 529 -5.86 -25.62 15.87
N TRP A 530 -4.97 -24.98 15.13
CA TRP A 530 -5.22 -23.82 14.28
C TRP A 530 -6.14 -24.13 13.07
N SER A 531 -6.43 -25.39 12.80
CA SER A 531 -7.34 -25.86 11.75
C SER A 531 -8.54 -26.65 12.28
N SER A 532 -8.71 -26.78 13.61
CA SER A 532 -9.87 -27.40 14.25
C SER A 532 -11.01 -26.38 14.40
N TRP A 533 -11.80 -26.23 13.34
CA TRP A 533 -12.83 -25.21 13.25
C TRP A 533 -14.05 -25.53 14.11
N GLN A 534 -14.47 -24.58 14.94
CA GLN A 534 -15.67 -24.63 15.74
C GLN A 534 -16.52 -23.37 15.54
N THR A 535 -17.84 -23.50 15.81
CA THR A 535 -18.76 -22.38 15.79
C THR A 535 -19.10 -21.97 17.21
N ILE A 536 -18.78 -20.72 17.55
CA ILE A 536 -19.12 -20.12 18.84
C ILE A 536 -20.27 -19.15 18.65
N THR A 537 -21.40 -19.38 19.29
CA THR A 537 -22.60 -18.55 19.18
C THR A 537 -22.69 -17.57 20.35
N LYS A 538 -22.94 -16.30 20.05
CA LYS A 538 -23.17 -15.25 21.04
C LYS A 538 -24.28 -14.33 20.61
N ALA A 539 -25.15 -13.97 21.54
CA ALA A 539 -26.13 -12.92 21.29
C ALA A 539 -25.43 -11.55 21.24
N VAL A 540 -25.73 -10.79 20.19
CA VAL A 540 -25.21 -9.45 19.94
C VAL A 540 -26.33 -8.51 19.59
N THR A 541 -26.21 -7.22 19.91
CA THR A 541 -27.20 -6.21 19.59
C THR A 541 -26.71 -5.32 18.46
N LEU A 542 -27.49 -5.25 17.37
CA LEU A 542 -27.27 -4.30 16.29
C LEU A 542 -28.31 -3.18 16.43
N PRO A 543 -27.94 -1.99 16.96
CA PRO A 543 -28.92 -1.04 17.45
C PRO A 543 -29.54 -0.16 16.35
N THR A 544 -28.85 0.00 15.21
CA THR A 544 -29.20 0.98 14.17
C THR A 544 -29.40 0.29 12.83
N THR A 545 -30.46 0.66 12.10
CA THR A 545 -30.76 0.17 10.74
C THR A 545 -30.05 1.01 9.69
N GLY A 546 -30.03 0.50 8.45
CA GLY A 546 -29.43 1.14 7.29
C GLY A 546 -27.96 0.73 7.06
N LEU A 547 -27.28 1.49 6.20
CA LEU A 547 -25.88 1.25 5.89
C LEU A 547 -25.02 1.59 7.10
N GLN A 548 -24.29 0.60 7.60
CA GLN A 548 -23.44 0.70 8.77
C GLN A 548 -22.08 0.09 8.47
N THR A 549 -21.05 0.52 9.20
CA THR A 549 -19.77 -0.18 9.28
C THR A 549 -19.63 -0.78 10.67
N ILE A 550 -19.44 -2.09 10.74
CA ILE A 550 -19.09 -2.79 11.97
C ILE A 550 -17.62 -3.17 11.97
N ARG A 551 -17.05 -3.37 13.16
CA ARG A 551 -15.67 -3.79 13.36
C ARG A 551 -15.64 -5.11 14.12
N ILE A 552 -14.90 -6.10 13.61
CA ILE A 552 -14.60 -7.36 14.31
C ILE A 552 -13.19 -7.21 14.89
N VAL A 553 -13.02 -7.41 16.19
CA VAL A 553 -11.81 -7.10 16.95
C VAL A 553 -11.40 -8.29 17.80
N SER A 554 -10.14 -8.72 17.73
CA SER A 554 -9.55 -9.61 18.70
C SER A 554 -9.20 -8.81 19.97
N ILE A 555 -9.77 -9.18 21.11
CA ILE A 555 -9.53 -8.50 22.40
C ILE A 555 -8.68 -9.30 23.37
N ALA A 556 -8.44 -10.58 23.09
CA ALA A 556 -7.60 -11.44 23.88
C ALA A 556 -7.15 -12.67 23.11
N GLY A 557 -5.90 -13.09 23.30
CA GLY A 557 -5.31 -14.25 22.66
C GLY A 557 -5.07 -14.09 21.17
N SER A 558 -4.72 -15.19 20.51
CA SER A 558 -4.58 -15.37 19.08
C SER A 558 -5.50 -16.49 18.60
N PHE A 559 -6.11 -16.37 17.44
CA PHE A 559 -6.98 -17.40 16.85
C PHE A 559 -7.14 -17.16 15.35
N ASN A 560 -7.58 -18.20 14.66
CA ASN A 560 -7.99 -18.09 13.27
C ASN A 560 -9.50 -17.87 13.21
N ILE A 561 -9.95 -17.01 12.28
CA ILE A 561 -11.36 -16.71 12.08
C ILE A 561 -11.73 -16.78 10.59
N ASN A 562 -12.81 -17.50 10.30
CA ASN A 562 -13.29 -17.70 8.92
C ASN A 562 -14.44 -16.75 8.59
N SER A 563 -15.49 -16.76 9.43
CA SER A 563 -16.70 -15.99 9.16
C SER A 563 -17.47 -15.68 10.43
N VAL A 564 -18.38 -14.70 10.31
CA VAL A 564 -19.43 -14.45 11.29
C VAL A 564 -20.78 -14.54 10.58
N ASN A 565 -21.70 -15.36 11.09
CA ASN A 565 -23.04 -15.50 10.56
C ASN A 565 -24.06 -14.88 11.53
N PHE A 566 -24.92 -13.99 11.04
CA PHE A 566 -25.91 -13.28 11.83
C PHE A 566 -27.30 -13.86 11.59
N SER A 567 -27.95 -14.33 12.66
CA SER A 567 -29.33 -14.81 12.65
C SER A 567 -30.20 -13.98 13.60
N TYR A 568 -31.25 -13.37 13.08
CA TYR A 568 -32.15 -12.53 13.87
C TYR A 568 -32.88 -13.31 14.97
N ILE A 569 -32.92 -12.75 16.17
CA ILE A 569 -33.68 -13.33 17.31
C ILE A 569 -34.97 -12.52 17.56
N ASN A 570 -34.82 -11.21 17.82
CA ASN A 570 -35.97 -10.36 18.16
C ASN A 570 -35.61 -8.88 18.02
N SER A 571 -36.62 -8.01 18.12
CA SER A 571 -36.45 -6.55 18.04
C SER A 571 -35.93 -5.87 19.32
N THR A 572 -35.54 -6.63 20.32
CA THR A 572 -35.00 -6.04 21.55
C THR A 572 -33.63 -5.45 21.29
N VAL A 573 -33.49 -4.16 21.48
CA VAL A 573 -32.24 -3.43 21.43
C VAL A 573 -31.77 -3.20 22.87
N THR A 574 -30.72 -3.87 23.28
CA THR A 574 -30.03 -3.52 24.53
C THR A 574 -29.07 -2.38 24.26
N THR A 575 -28.94 -1.44 25.16
CA THR A 575 -27.98 -0.33 25.01
C THR A 575 -26.56 -0.90 24.83
N PRO A 576 -25.86 -0.59 23.75
CA PRO A 576 -24.49 -1.03 23.55
C PRO A 576 -23.60 -0.51 24.69
N GLN A 577 -22.71 -1.35 25.15
CA GLN A 577 -21.70 -0.92 26.12
C GLN A 577 -20.70 -0.02 25.41
N SER A 578 -20.36 1.12 26.00
CA SER A 578 -19.21 1.91 25.51
C SER A 578 -17.95 1.08 25.66
N VAL A 579 -17.14 1.05 24.62
CA VAL A 579 -15.74 0.68 24.80
C VAL A 579 -15.20 1.77 25.72
N VAL A 580 -15.03 1.44 26.99
CA VAL A 580 -14.15 2.23 27.82
C VAL A 580 -12.82 2.14 27.08
N GLN A 581 -12.38 3.23 26.46
CA GLN A 581 -10.94 3.41 26.22
C GLN A 581 -10.36 3.36 27.62
N GLY A 582 -10.14 2.11 28.04
CA GLY A 582 -9.54 1.83 29.31
C GLY A 582 -8.27 2.60 29.30
N SER A 583 -7.99 3.29 30.37
CA SER A 583 -6.66 3.70 30.68
C SER A 583 -5.76 2.67 30.03
N ASN A 584 -4.86 3.10 29.11
CA ASN A 584 -3.86 2.25 28.47
C ASN A 584 -2.92 1.73 29.56
N VAL A 585 -3.48 1.07 30.56
CA VAL A 585 -2.73 0.52 31.72
C VAL A 585 -2.23 -0.84 31.32
N ILE A 586 -0.95 -0.92 31.18
CA ILE A 586 -0.23 -2.11 30.76
C ILE A 586 0.61 -2.65 31.89
N ASN A 587 0.98 -3.92 31.82
CA ASN A 587 2.18 -4.45 32.43
C ASN A 587 3.14 -4.95 31.35
N LEU A 588 4.39 -4.96 31.64
CA LEU A 588 5.46 -5.50 30.80
C LEU A 588 6.06 -6.71 31.50
N LYS A 589 6.09 -7.85 30.82
CA LYS A 589 6.66 -9.10 31.35
C LYS A 589 7.87 -9.48 30.49
N GLY A 590 9.04 -9.52 31.11
CA GLY A 590 10.28 -9.92 30.42
C GLY A 590 10.33 -11.41 30.13
N ILE A 591 11.33 -11.84 29.35
CA ILE A 591 11.57 -13.25 29.03
C ILE A 591 11.86 -14.11 30.24
N ASN A 592 12.32 -13.49 31.32
CA ASN A 592 12.54 -14.14 32.62
C ASN A 592 11.26 -14.43 33.40
N GLU A 593 10.11 -14.30 32.75
CA GLU A 593 8.77 -14.48 33.32
C GLU A 593 8.45 -13.55 34.50
N LYS A 594 9.22 -12.46 34.66
CA LYS A 594 9.02 -11.46 35.71
C LYS A 594 8.43 -10.18 35.12
N TYR A 595 7.64 -9.47 35.91
CA TYR A 595 7.06 -8.18 35.54
C TYR A 595 8.02 -7.03 35.79
N VAL A 596 7.94 -6.05 34.92
CA VAL A 596 8.58 -4.75 35.12
C VAL A 596 7.87 -4.05 36.28
N THR A 597 8.64 -3.59 37.23
CA THR A 597 8.20 -2.92 38.45
C THR A 597 9.08 -1.71 38.76
N PHE A 598 8.66 -0.85 39.65
CA PHE A 598 9.48 0.24 40.19
C PHE A 598 9.51 0.20 41.69
N SER A 599 10.65 0.58 42.29
CA SER A 599 10.83 0.71 43.72
C SER A 599 10.12 1.97 44.27
N ASN A 600 9.35 1.83 45.33
CA ASN A 600 8.66 2.95 45.99
C ASN A 600 9.65 3.92 46.68
N THR A 601 10.87 3.51 46.96
CA THR A 601 11.89 4.32 47.64
C THR A 601 12.86 4.97 46.69
N THR A 602 13.42 4.20 45.74
CA THR A 602 14.42 4.68 44.76
C THR A 602 13.84 5.05 43.40
N THR A 603 12.58 4.67 43.16
CA THR A 603 11.91 4.77 41.86
C THR A 603 12.60 4.04 40.69
N LEU A 604 13.68 3.33 40.95
CA LEU A 604 14.43 2.53 39.98
C LEU A 604 13.52 1.43 39.41
N MET A 605 13.55 1.25 38.08
CA MET A 605 12.80 0.21 37.40
C MET A 605 13.63 -1.07 37.27
N THR A 606 13.00 -2.21 37.56
CA THR A 606 13.56 -3.55 37.39
C THR A 606 12.54 -4.48 36.77
N CYS A 607 12.97 -5.57 36.12
CA CYS A 607 12.10 -6.63 35.63
C CYS A 607 12.19 -7.86 36.56
N SER A 608 11.75 -7.71 37.79
CA SER A 608 12.03 -8.69 38.87
C SER A 608 10.81 -9.14 39.66
N SER A 609 9.64 -8.52 39.52
CA SER A 609 8.44 -8.87 40.25
C SER A 609 7.83 -10.19 39.77
N SER A 610 7.54 -11.11 40.75
CA SER A 610 6.82 -12.35 40.42
C SER A 610 5.30 -12.20 40.47
N THR A 611 4.83 -11.06 40.95
CA THR A 611 3.40 -10.75 41.07
C THR A 611 3.09 -9.51 40.25
N ASN A 612 1.84 -9.41 39.81
CA ASN A 612 1.34 -8.30 39.04
C ASN A 612 0.50 -7.40 39.94
N GLY A 613 1.16 -6.59 40.70
CA GLY A 613 0.58 -5.67 41.66
C GLY A 613 0.41 -4.26 41.11
N THR A 614 0.38 -3.28 42.03
CA THR A 614 0.15 -1.90 41.65
C THR A 614 1.35 -1.25 40.98
N ASN A 615 2.57 -1.60 41.36
CA ASN A 615 3.82 -1.03 40.83
C ASN A 615 4.23 -1.64 39.47
N GLU A 616 3.53 -2.64 39.00
CA GLU A 616 3.72 -3.30 37.71
C GLU A 616 2.76 -2.74 36.65
N LYS A 617 1.94 -1.74 36.98
CA LYS A 617 0.96 -1.12 36.11
C LYS A 617 1.42 0.23 35.63
N PHE A 618 1.42 0.42 34.31
CA PHE A 618 1.80 1.67 33.64
C PHE A 618 0.71 2.12 32.71
N THR A 619 0.30 3.38 32.82
CA THR A 619 -0.60 4.01 31.84
C THR A 619 0.23 4.48 30.65
N VAL A 620 -0.09 4.02 29.44
CA VAL A 620 0.49 4.53 28.19
C VAL A 620 -0.22 5.81 27.79
N ILE A 621 0.54 6.84 27.46
CA ILE A 621 0.04 8.13 26.99
C ILE A 621 0.67 8.39 25.64
N GLU A 622 -0.16 8.37 24.59
CA GLU A 622 0.26 8.68 23.24
C GLU A 622 0.52 10.20 23.10
N LEU A 623 1.66 10.57 22.47
CA LEU A 623 2.10 11.95 22.37
C LEU A 623 1.87 12.56 20.99
N GLY A 624 1.33 11.80 20.02
CA GLY A 624 0.94 12.28 18.70
C GLY A 624 2.08 12.42 17.66
N ASP A 625 3.33 12.20 18.09
CA ASP A 625 4.55 12.29 17.26
C ASP A 625 5.26 10.93 17.04
N GLY A 626 4.53 9.83 17.25
CA GLY A 626 5.07 8.45 17.21
C GLY A 626 5.74 8.03 18.52
N TYR A 627 5.76 8.90 19.53
CA TYR A 627 6.23 8.59 20.86
C TYR A 627 5.07 8.36 21.83
N SER A 628 5.35 7.59 22.87
CA SER A 628 4.47 7.38 24.01
C SER A 628 5.23 7.64 25.31
N ALA A 629 4.51 8.06 26.34
CA ALA A 629 5.03 8.11 27.71
C ALA A 629 4.36 7.04 28.58
N LEU A 630 5.10 6.49 29.53
CA LEU A 630 4.60 5.52 30.51
C LEU A 630 4.45 6.18 31.86
N LYS A 631 3.26 6.11 32.47
CA LYS A 631 2.96 6.67 33.78
C LYS A 631 2.69 5.55 34.78
N GLY A 632 3.49 5.46 35.84
CA GLY A 632 3.31 4.49 36.92
C GLY A 632 2.16 4.84 37.87
N SER A 633 1.78 3.86 38.71
CA SER A 633 0.75 4.02 39.73
C SER A 633 1.09 5.06 40.81
N ASN A 634 2.36 5.44 40.95
CA ASN A 634 2.82 6.55 41.79
C ASN A 634 2.54 7.93 41.17
N ASN A 635 1.81 8.00 40.05
CA ASN A 635 1.46 9.20 39.32
C ASN A 635 2.66 9.93 38.69
N LYS A 636 3.81 9.23 38.53
CA LYS A 636 5.04 9.73 37.90
C LYS A 636 5.29 9.05 36.58
N TYR A 637 6.04 9.73 35.71
CA TYR A 637 6.42 9.21 34.39
C TYR A 637 7.74 8.44 34.46
N VAL A 638 7.82 7.38 33.64
CA VAL A 638 9.07 6.64 33.41
C VAL A 638 10.06 7.56 32.71
N THR A 639 11.25 7.61 33.23
CA THR A 639 12.32 8.51 32.80
C THR A 639 13.57 7.72 32.46
N LEU A 640 14.15 7.96 31.31
CA LEU A 640 15.51 7.56 31.02
C LEU A 640 16.50 8.59 31.59
N ASN A 641 17.27 8.19 32.58
CA ASN A 641 18.30 9.05 33.16
C ASN A 641 19.57 9.01 32.32
N SER A 642 19.96 10.13 31.74
CA SER A 642 21.14 10.24 30.88
C SER A 642 22.49 10.08 31.59
N ALA A 643 22.51 10.18 32.90
CA ALA A 643 23.76 10.05 33.68
C ALA A 643 24.21 8.58 33.84
N ASP A 644 23.26 7.65 33.92
CA ASP A 644 23.53 6.22 34.12
C ASP A 644 22.84 5.30 33.11
N ASN A 645 22.08 5.87 32.15
CA ASN A 645 21.26 5.19 31.13
C ASN A 645 20.27 4.19 31.76
N LYS A 646 19.79 4.42 32.98
CA LYS A 646 18.78 3.59 33.63
C LYS A 646 17.40 4.23 33.62
N LEU A 647 16.40 3.39 33.83
CA LEU A 647 15.00 3.82 33.90
C LEU A 647 14.55 4.02 35.35
N TYR A 648 13.85 5.13 35.56
CA TYR A 648 13.23 5.49 36.84
C TYR A 648 11.80 5.93 36.65
N CYS A 649 10.89 5.61 37.54
CA CYS A 649 9.51 6.10 37.52
C CYS A 649 9.35 7.31 38.45
N ASN A 650 9.90 8.50 38.07
CA ASN A 650 10.08 9.63 38.99
C ASN A 650 9.74 11.02 38.43
N ALA A 651 9.55 11.21 37.12
CA ALA A 651 9.27 12.51 36.54
C ALA A 651 7.82 12.98 36.82
N THR A 652 7.64 14.28 36.97
CA THR A 652 6.33 14.93 37.19
C THR A 652 5.71 15.48 35.92
N SER A 653 6.51 15.62 34.85
CA SER A 653 6.11 16.11 33.55
C SER A 653 6.79 15.30 32.44
N ILE A 654 6.26 15.41 31.22
CA ILE A 654 6.80 14.74 30.06
C ILE A 654 7.74 15.70 29.33
N GLY A 655 9.00 15.28 29.13
CA GLY A 655 10.02 15.88 28.28
C GLY A 655 10.62 14.78 27.42
N ASP A 656 11.76 15.04 26.73
CA ASP A 656 12.37 14.05 25.85
C ASP A 656 12.78 12.76 26.59
N SER A 657 13.29 12.85 27.79
CA SER A 657 13.69 11.69 28.60
C SER A 657 12.52 10.76 29.02
N GLN A 658 11.29 11.14 28.79
CA GLN A 658 10.07 10.36 29.06
C GLN A 658 9.43 9.80 27.79
N LYS A 659 10.04 10.04 26.62
CA LYS A 659 9.53 9.59 25.32
C LYS A 659 10.12 8.25 24.94
N PHE A 660 9.25 7.33 24.58
CA PHE A 660 9.59 6.00 24.12
C PHE A 660 8.81 5.67 22.83
N ILE A 661 9.46 5.01 21.87
CA ILE A 661 8.78 4.37 20.76
C ILE A 661 8.47 2.95 21.20
N LEU A 662 7.20 2.58 21.15
CA LEU A 662 6.74 1.24 21.44
C LEU A 662 6.65 0.46 20.14
N ASN A 663 7.61 -0.42 19.88
CA ASN A 663 7.62 -1.27 18.69
C ASN A 663 7.03 -2.63 19.03
N ASN A 664 6.06 -3.08 18.25
CA ASN A 664 5.59 -4.45 18.30
C ASN A 664 6.36 -5.30 17.28
N LEU A 665 6.94 -6.38 17.74
CA LEU A 665 7.69 -7.31 16.92
C LEU A 665 7.15 -8.72 17.18
N SER A 666 6.16 -9.13 16.40
CA SER A 666 5.60 -10.50 16.40
C SER A 666 5.12 -10.99 17.78
N GLY A 667 4.34 -10.17 18.47
CA GLY A 667 3.76 -10.55 19.77
C GLY A 667 4.62 -10.24 20.99
N ALA A 668 5.83 -9.72 20.80
CA ALA A 668 6.66 -9.13 21.83
C ALA A 668 6.86 -7.64 21.57
N TYR A 669 6.92 -6.84 22.63
CA TYR A 669 7.13 -5.39 22.53
C TYR A 669 8.57 -5.04 22.87
N SER A 670 9.14 -4.11 22.13
CA SER A 670 10.37 -3.44 22.50
C SER A 670 10.11 -1.96 22.73
N LEU A 671 10.81 -1.37 23.70
CA LEU A 671 10.76 0.06 23.97
C LEU A 671 12.07 0.68 23.50
N LYS A 672 11.98 1.69 22.64
CA LYS A 672 13.14 2.46 22.21
C LYS A 672 13.07 3.86 22.80
N GLY A 673 14.06 4.24 23.58
CA GLY A 673 14.14 5.55 24.22
C GLY A 673 14.47 6.67 23.22
N TYR A 674 14.29 7.93 23.64
CA TYR A 674 14.63 9.12 22.86
C TYR A 674 16.12 9.18 22.43
N ASN A 675 17.00 8.46 23.14
CA ASN A 675 18.42 8.29 22.85
C ASN A 675 18.69 7.30 21.69
N ASN A 676 17.65 6.79 21.04
CA ASN A 676 17.70 5.79 19.96
C ASN A 676 18.21 4.39 20.34
N PHE A 677 18.32 4.09 21.65
CA PHE A 677 18.65 2.75 22.15
C PHE A 677 17.43 2.02 22.69
N TYR A 678 17.49 0.69 22.72
CA TYR A 678 16.43 -0.14 23.24
C TYR A 678 16.59 -0.36 24.75
N VAL A 679 15.45 -0.42 25.42
CA VAL A 679 15.33 -0.72 26.85
C VAL A 679 15.53 -2.20 27.07
N SER A 680 16.45 -2.57 27.97
CA SER A 680 16.76 -3.92 28.37
C SER A 680 16.25 -4.22 29.78
N SER A 681 15.65 -5.41 29.97
CA SER A 681 15.24 -5.94 31.27
C SER A 681 16.43 -6.33 32.13
N GLU A 682 17.65 -6.39 31.59
CA GLU A 682 18.88 -6.86 32.19
C GLU A 682 18.68 -8.19 32.91
N ASN A 683 17.82 -9.06 32.39
CA ASN A 683 17.40 -10.36 32.97
C ASN A 683 16.93 -10.26 34.43
N GLY A 684 16.31 -9.12 34.79
CA GLY A 684 15.86 -8.90 36.18
C GLY A 684 16.94 -8.49 37.17
N SER A 685 18.07 -7.96 36.70
CA SER A 685 19.13 -7.44 37.54
C SER A 685 18.64 -6.40 38.54
N ALA A 686 19.06 -6.54 39.81
CA ALA A 686 18.77 -5.53 40.83
C ALA A 686 19.44 -4.17 40.58
N SER A 687 20.43 -4.12 39.68
CA SER A 687 21.04 -2.85 39.23
C SER A 687 20.12 -1.98 38.35
N GLY A 688 18.98 -2.49 37.97
CA GLY A 688 17.94 -1.78 37.19
C GLY A 688 17.96 -2.04 35.68
N MET A 689 16.87 -1.68 35.05
CA MET A 689 16.73 -1.71 33.59
C MET A 689 17.54 -0.59 32.94
N THR A 690 18.13 -0.87 31.77
CA THR A 690 18.97 0.08 31.04
C THR A 690 18.40 0.37 29.64
N CYS A 691 18.85 1.47 29.03
CA CYS A 691 18.48 1.82 27.64
C CYS A 691 19.76 2.08 26.84
N THR A 692 20.47 1.00 26.47
CA THR A 692 21.83 1.05 25.90
C THR A 692 22.03 0.13 24.70
N ARG A 693 21.06 -0.67 24.29
CA ARG A 693 21.19 -1.64 23.20
C ARG A 693 20.86 -1.01 21.85
N THR A 694 21.73 -1.20 20.87
CA THR A 694 21.53 -0.69 19.48
C THR A 694 20.57 -1.55 18.69
N ILE A 695 20.46 -2.84 19.03
CA ILE A 695 19.56 -3.84 18.40
C ILE A 695 18.84 -4.57 19.53
N PRO A 696 17.53 -4.80 19.44
CA PRO A 696 16.79 -5.53 20.44
C PRO A 696 17.15 -7.02 20.36
N GLY A 697 17.44 -7.61 21.52
CA GLY A 697 17.65 -9.05 21.74
C GLY A 697 16.61 -9.58 22.74
N THR A 698 16.85 -10.77 23.26
CA THR A 698 15.89 -11.45 24.16
C THR A 698 15.50 -10.65 25.40
N TRP A 699 16.39 -9.82 25.94
CA TRP A 699 16.12 -9.03 27.15
C TRP A 699 15.45 -7.66 26.84
N GLU A 700 15.35 -7.29 25.61
CA GLU A 700 14.72 -6.06 25.10
C GLU A 700 13.29 -6.32 24.63
N PHE A 701 12.85 -7.61 24.66
CA PHE A 701 11.49 -8.00 24.35
C PHE A 701 10.67 -8.22 25.60
N PHE A 702 9.46 -7.66 25.61
CA PHE A 702 8.50 -7.75 26.71
C PHE A 702 7.17 -8.29 26.20
N ASN A 703 6.59 -9.24 26.89
CA ASN A 703 5.19 -9.58 26.73
C ASN A 703 4.33 -8.49 27.38
N TRP A 704 3.39 -7.99 26.64
CA TRP A 704 2.51 -6.91 27.05
C TRP A 704 1.18 -7.49 27.55
N GLY A 705 0.83 -7.25 28.80
CA GLY A 705 -0.49 -7.53 29.34
C GLY A 705 -1.29 -6.23 29.51
N ILE A 706 -2.50 -6.13 29.00
CA ILE A 706 -3.42 -5.07 29.43
C ILE A 706 -4.09 -5.55 30.72
N PHE A 707 -4.06 -4.72 31.79
CA PHE A 707 -4.83 -4.93 32.98
C PHE A 707 -6.16 -4.20 32.94
N ASP A 708 -7.16 -4.97 33.37
CA ASP A 708 -8.55 -4.65 33.60
C ASP A 708 -9.29 -4.06 32.39
N THR A 709 -10.03 -4.94 31.72
CA THR A 709 -11.45 -4.65 31.59
C THR A 709 -12.00 -4.62 33.03
N VAL A 710 -11.82 -3.55 33.75
CA VAL A 710 -12.81 -3.16 34.72
C VAL A 710 -14.04 -2.89 33.84
N VAL A 711 -14.97 -3.83 33.87
CA VAL A 711 -16.38 -3.53 33.61
C VAL A 711 -16.75 -2.60 34.76
N LEU A 712 -16.40 -1.32 34.61
CA LEU A 712 -17.14 -0.29 35.31
C LEU A 712 -18.51 -0.37 34.65
N ALA A 713 -19.48 -0.92 35.37
CA ALA A 713 -20.84 -0.50 35.20
C ALA A 713 -20.78 1.03 35.14
N ILE A 714 -21.05 1.58 33.96
CA ILE A 714 -21.26 2.99 33.82
C ILE A 714 -22.61 3.17 34.48
N ASP A 715 -22.57 3.65 35.70
CA ASP A 715 -23.60 4.54 36.12
C ASP A 715 -23.71 5.60 35.04
N SER A 716 -24.90 5.74 34.48
CA SER A 716 -25.29 6.73 33.50
C SER A 716 -24.41 7.95 33.55
N PHE A 717 -23.88 8.33 32.33
CA PHE A 717 -23.39 9.69 32.14
C PHE A 717 -24.58 10.68 32.27
N GLU A 718 -25.13 10.73 33.43
CA GLU A 718 -25.78 11.86 33.99
C GLU A 718 -24.74 12.57 34.86
N ASN A 719 -23.81 13.29 34.18
CA ASN A 719 -23.45 14.55 34.77
C ASN A 719 -24.57 15.51 34.38
N PRO A 720 -25.49 15.79 35.28
CA PRO A 720 -26.69 16.59 34.99
C PRO A 720 -26.36 18.05 34.61
N ASP A 721 -25.07 18.41 34.54
CA ASP A 721 -24.58 19.78 34.39
C ASP A 721 -23.97 20.06 32.98
N LYS A 722 -23.87 19.10 32.04
CA LYS A 722 -23.37 19.39 30.70
C LYS A 722 -24.45 19.26 29.64
N ASN A 723 -24.94 20.41 29.19
CA ASN A 723 -25.98 20.49 28.17
C ASN A 723 -25.45 20.62 26.74
N PHE A 724 -24.12 20.71 26.52
CA PHE A 724 -23.50 21.00 25.24
C PHE A 724 -22.29 20.13 24.97
N LEU A 725 -22.15 19.72 23.69
CA LEU A 725 -20.99 18.99 23.16
C LEU A 725 -20.45 19.74 21.93
N ILE A 726 -19.12 19.84 21.79
CA ILE A 726 -18.50 20.35 20.57
C ILE A 726 -17.57 19.28 19.93
N TYR A 727 -17.59 19.24 18.60
CA TYR A 727 -16.75 18.34 17.82
C TYR A 727 -16.56 18.87 16.37
N PRO A 728 -15.47 18.49 15.67
CA PRO A 728 -14.30 17.84 16.22
C PRO A 728 -13.52 18.77 17.16
N ASN A 729 -12.74 18.19 18.07
CA ASN A 729 -11.80 18.92 18.89
C ASN A 729 -10.56 18.03 19.09
N PRO A 730 -9.39 18.34 18.48
CA PRO A 730 -9.07 19.56 17.71
C PRO A 730 -9.87 19.73 16.41
N ALA A 731 -10.04 20.99 15.96
CA ALA A 731 -10.82 21.39 14.80
C ALA A 731 -9.97 22.18 13.79
N GLN A 732 -10.32 22.09 12.50
CA GLN A 732 -9.72 22.87 11.42
C GLN A 732 -10.59 24.08 11.06
N ASP A 733 -11.51 23.92 10.13
CA ASP A 733 -12.29 25.03 9.59
C ASP A 733 -13.64 25.22 10.28
N PHE A 734 -14.13 24.16 10.95
CA PHE A 734 -15.46 24.15 11.56
C PHE A 734 -15.48 23.41 12.89
N ILE A 735 -16.33 23.84 13.82
CA ILE A 735 -16.79 23.04 14.94
C ILE A 735 -18.31 22.89 14.86
N TYR A 736 -18.83 21.79 15.35
CA TYR A 736 -20.27 21.59 15.56
C TYR A 736 -20.57 21.71 17.04
N LEU A 737 -21.59 22.47 17.34
CA LEU A 737 -22.16 22.55 18.68
C LEU A 737 -23.45 21.77 18.72
N LYS A 738 -23.49 20.70 19.52
CA LYS A 738 -24.68 19.89 19.75
C LYS A 738 -25.28 20.25 21.11
N SER A 739 -26.60 20.54 21.15
CA SER A 739 -27.39 20.84 22.35
C SER A 739 -28.31 19.68 22.67
N LEU A 740 -28.68 19.52 23.93
CA LEU A 740 -29.73 18.62 24.39
C LEU A 740 -31.15 19.28 24.36
N SER A 741 -31.25 20.58 24.10
CA SER A 741 -32.51 21.29 23.96
C SER A 741 -32.58 22.06 22.65
N GLU A 742 -33.80 22.31 22.15
CA GLU A 742 -34.07 23.13 20.96
C GLU A 742 -34.06 24.64 21.20
N ASP A 743 -33.54 25.07 22.36
CA ASP A 743 -33.51 26.50 22.75
C ASP A 743 -32.52 27.30 21.89
N ASN A 744 -32.69 28.60 21.90
CA ASN A 744 -31.76 29.54 21.27
C ASN A 744 -30.65 29.93 22.24
N PHE A 745 -29.42 29.77 21.81
CA PHE A 745 -28.22 30.08 22.60
C PHE A 745 -27.40 31.19 21.95
N LYS A 746 -26.88 32.11 22.77
CA LYS A 746 -25.83 33.03 22.36
C LYS A 746 -24.47 32.29 22.44
N ILE A 747 -23.70 32.36 21.38
CA ILE A 747 -22.37 31.79 21.29
C ILE A 747 -21.32 32.90 21.21
N GLU A 748 -20.32 32.87 22.06
CA GLU A 748 -19.17 33.75 22.03
C GLU A 748 -17.88 32.91 22.10
N ILE A 749 -16.91 33.19 21.21
CA ILE A 749 -15.61 32.53 21.21
C ILE A 749 -14.55 33.56 21.58
N PHE A 750 -13.66 33.17 22.48
CA PHE A 750 -12.56 33.97 23.01
C PHE A 750 -11.23 33.30 22.74
N ASP A 751 -10.20 34.06 22.42
CA ASP A 751 -8.80 33.57 22.38
C ASP A 751 -8.21 33.52 23.81
N THR A 752 -6.99 32.98 23.93
CA THR A 752 -6.29 32.84 25.23
C THR A 752 -5.97 34.15 25.91
N SER A 753 -6.03 35.29 25.20
CA SER A 753 -5.90 36.64 25.80
C SER A 753 -7.23 37.20 26.36
N GLY A 754 -8.33 36.44 26.19
CA GLY A 754 -9.66 36.86 26.58
C GLY A 754 -10.35 37.79 25.57
N ARG A 755 -9.77 38.03 24.41
CA ARG A 755 -10.37 38.81 23.34
C ARG A 755 -11.45 37.99 22.64
N LYS A 756 -12.64 38.59 22.48
CA LYS A 756 -13.72 37.92 21.73
C LYS A 756 -13.42 37.92 20.22
N VAL A 757 -13.34 36.75 19.63
CA VAL A 757 -13.03 36.52 18.19
C VAL A 757 -14.27 36.21 17.36
N LEU A 758 -15.35 35.69 17.97
CA LEU A 758 -16.60 35.39 17.29
C LEU A 758 -17.79 35.61 18.24
N GLN A 759 -18.91 36.09 17.69
CA GLN A 759 -20.21 36.05 18.34
C GLN A 759 -21.28 35.62 17.34
N SER A 760 -22.11 34.66 17.72
CA SER A 760 -23.17 34.07 16.89
C SER A 760 -24.34 33.62 17.78
N TYR A 761 -25.36 33.08 17.16
CA TYR A 761 -26.51 32.44 17.85
C TYR A 761 -26.68 31.04 17.28
N ALA A 762 -26.88 30.06 18.15
CA ALA A 762 -27.20 28.68 17.80
C ALA A 762 -28.71 28.48 17.86
N LEU A 763 -29.26 27.76 16.90
CA LEU A 763 -30.70 27.42 16.79
C LEU A 763 -30.84 25.89 16.64
N GLY A 764 -31.64 25.28 17.53
CA GLY A 764 -31.92 23.85 17.48
C GLY A 764 -30.77 22.96 18.03
N LEU A 765 -30.85 21.66 17.73
CA LEU A 765 -30.04 20.62 18.38
C LEU A 765 -28.58 20.56 17.90
N GLU A 766 -28.27 21.05 16.71
CA GLU A 766 -26.91 21.00 16.14
C GLU A 766 -26.60 22.22 15.27
N ASN A 767 -25.48 22.89 15.52
CA ASN A 767 -25.07 24.10 14.83
C ASN A 767 -23.63 24.03 14.35
N LYS A 768 -23.39 24.32 13.09
CA LYS A 768 -22.07 24.45 12.50
C LYS A 768 -21.51 25.85 12.68
N ILE A 769 -20.33 25.98 13.28
CA ILE A 769 -19.64 27.24 13.54
C ILE A 769 -18.37 27.26 12.69
N ASP A 770 -18.23 28.28 11.83
CA ASP A 770 -17.06 28.49 11.00
C ASP A 770 -15.95 29.15 11.82
N ILE A 771 -14.80 28.48 11.87
CA ILE A 771 -13.57 28.94 12.53
C ILE A 771 -12.38 29.00 11.57
N SER A 772 -12.62 28.93 10.26
CA SER A 772 -11.60 28.92 9.23
C SER A 772 -10.67 30.14 9.26
N SER A 773 -11.20 31.28 9.72
CA SER A 773 -10.45 32.53 9.86
C SER A 773 -9.63 32.64 11.14
N PHE A 774 -9.69 31.65 12.04
CA PHE A 774 -8.95 31.68 13.30
C PHE A 774 -7.55 31.14 13.11
N ASN A 775 -6.56 31.74 13.76
CA ASN A 775 -5.21 31.17 13.80
C ASN A 775 -5.19 29.89 14.63
N ALA A 776 -4.19 29.03 14.38
CA ALA A 776 -3.97 27.84 15.21
C ALA A 776 -3.77 28.26 16.69
N GLY A 777 -4.44 27.59 17.61
CA GLY A 777 -4.39 27.93 19.03
C GLY A 777 -5.57 27.39 19.85
N ILE A 778 -5.56 27.71 21.13
CA ILE A 778 -6.61 27.33 22.07
C ILE A 778 -7.65 28.46 22.14
N TYR A 779 -8.91 28.06 22.11
CA TYR A 779 -10.07 28.96 22.21
C TYR A 779 -11.07 28.47 23.24
N VAL A 780 -11.84 29.40 23.80
CA VAL A 780 -12.93 29.12 24.74
C VAL A 780 -14.25 29.54 24.09
N LEU A 781 -15.13 28.55 23.89
CA LEU A 781 -16.50 28.74 23.45
C LEU A 781 -17.38 28.96 24.70
N LYS A 782 -17.99 30.11 24.82
CA LYS A 782 -18.99 30.44 25.85
C LYS A 782 -20.38 30.39 25.25
N ILE A 783 -21.25 29.58 25.84
CA ILE A 783 -22.63 29.37 25.42
C ILE A 783 -23.53 29.94 26.52
N THR A 784 -24.44 30.84 26.17
CA THR A 784 -25.35 31.48 27.12
C THR A 784 -26.79 31.27 26.65
N GLY A 785 -27.56 30.51 27.40
CA GLY A 785 -29.01 30.36 27.26
C GLY A 785 -29.79 31.24 28.25
N SER A 786 -31.11 31.06 28.29
CA SER A 786 -32.01 31.81 29.16
C SER A 786 -31.77 31.57 30.67
N HIS A 787 -31.27 30.37 31.01
CA HIS A 787 -31.11 29.91 32.39
C HIS A 787 -29.76 29.27 32.71
N HIS A 788 -28.87 29.16 31.70
CA HIS A 788 -27.61 28.46 31.85
C HIS A 788 -26.49 29.13 31.04
N THR A 789 -25.28 29.11 31.58
CA THR A 789 -24.06 29.52 30.86
C THR A 789 -23.01 28.46 31.03
N GLU A 790 -22.46 27.95 29.90
CA GLU A 790 -21.40 26.93 29.88
C GLU A 790 -20.21 27.45 29.06
N SER A 791 -19.02 27.02 29.42
CA SER A 791 -17.80 27.33 28.67
C SER A 791 -17.05 26.03 28.33
N ILE A 792 -16.72 25.83 27.04
CA ILE A 792 -16.04 24.66 26.52
C ILE A 792 -14.77 25.11 25.79
N GLN A 793 -13.67 24.47 26.08
CA GLN A 793 -12.39 24.75 25.43
C GLN A 793 -12.22 23.88 24.17
N PHE A 794 -11.71 24.47 23.10
CA PHE A 794 -11.33 23.73 21.91
C PHE A 794 -9.99 24.19 21.32
N ILE A 795 -9.38 23.35 20.47
CA ILE A 795 -8.10 23.59 19.82
C ILE A 795 -8.36 23.77 18.32
N LYS A 796 -7.98 24.92 17.75
CA LYS A 796 -7.87 25.16 16.31
C LYS A 796 -6.50 24.73 15.86
N ILE A 797 -6.47 23.88 14.84
CA ILE A 797 -5.24 23.46 14.17
C ILE A 797 -5.22 23.97 12.74
N GLU A 798 -4.08 24.41 12.27
CA GLU A 798 -3.79 24.62 10.86
C GLU A 798 -2.91 23.49 10.37
N PHE A 799 -3.23 22.93 9.19
CA PHE A 799 -2.22 22.24 8.43
C PHE A 799 -1.50 23.29 7.60
N ASP A 800 -0.20 23.40 7.76
CA ASP A 800 0.62 24.19 6.87
C ASP A 800 0.31 23.77 5.44
N LYS A 801 -0.07 24.75 4.63
CA LYS A 801 -0.10 24.59 3.17
C LYS A 801 1.35 24.47 2.71
N LEU A 802 1.87 23.24 2.72
CA LEU A 802 3.07 22.90 2.02
C LEU A 802 2.74 22.46 0.61
#